data_608e1b5013fd54406d25b7ceaa52a5cb
#
_entry.id   608e1b5013fd54406d25b7ceaa52a5cb
#
_cell.length_a   1.000
_cell.length_b   1.000
_cell.length_c   1.000
_cell.angle_alpha   90.00
_cell.angle_beta   90.00
_cell.angle_gamma   90.00
#
_symmetry.space_group_name_H-M   'P 1'
#
loop_
_entity.id
_entity.type
_entity.pdbx_description
1 polymer ?
#
loop_
_entity_poly.entity_id
_entity_poly.type
_entity_poly.pdbx_seq_one_letter_code
_entity_poly.pdbx_strand_id
1 'polypeptide(L)'
;VPVGALVATAAALAIMIALAVVSVRRVCREPVAALLRSVPPRRGSVRLGVLEAMLVAAAAAAFIALVTGSVGGAIGQIAPTLLALAVGVIAARVLSAGLAAAGQRLLLAGRATSGAALLTASRRGTTRWLVPVVTIALCIVVVTADSLAVGARNWSDRAAAEVGAATVLTLDSADLSAVTQAVRSADPTGAHVTPVAILHPTGQDATTTIGVVPASFGRIALWPGIDTASLPWDKLTAPTTPALVVTGSQISYHVVVPAVKVVGPAIRPAPTSLALALRVVRPDGSLESVPLGTIPATGIDADQTVGVSCAEGCRINGIGILAPSGAAAVSGTVTLTQLAMDGRALDLGGAPSWRAPAAVPAGATPSGGAEVTAAFADGSVTLTFDNNGADKAFLAHASVPDVVAAFTTPVSTPSASAATFGGSYVDGSALLLGSVGRVAFVPGGPAAASIVNLDNLLAQGWRGRGSAELAAYLDSADPDVIATVTTALQANGIDVVATRHAAVLATAYGETAAAWSLKLALAVGILAVLVAGVGIVVLASTARRARSRDYAALRLVGQGSRGLALLAQLETAPVVVISALLGAAVGWWAAPSAVSMMPLFPTPSATFPLDVHPASAAALVAGLGGLLALTLVGVATSHAVARHADLQQLREAG
;
A
#
# COMPACT_ATOMS: atom_id res chain seq x y z
N VAL A 1 4.87 -10.23 -23.75
CA VAL A 1 5.62 -11.21 -22.92
C VAL A 1 7.09 -10.93 -23.11
N PRO A 2 7.90 -10.69 -22.07
CA PRO A 2 9.32 -10.44 -22.23
C PRO A 2 9.99 -11.67 -22.86
N VAL A 3 10.84 -11.42 -23.85
CA VAL A 3 11.54 -12.48 -24.63
C VAL A 3 12.28 -13.46 -23.71
N GLY A 4 12.84 -12.98 -22.58
CA GLY A 4 13.50 -13.82 -21.58
C GLY A 4 12.58 -14.86 -20.94
N ALA A 5 11.30 -14.57 -20.72
CA ALA A 5 10.34 -15.52 -20.15
C ALA A 5 9.98 -16.62 -21.16
N LEU A 6 9.88 -16.27 -22.46
CA LEU A 6 9.66 -17.25 -23.53
C LEU A 6 10.87 -18.19 -23.68
N VAL A 7 12.09 -17.65 -23.59
CA VAL A 7 13.32 -18.45 -23.64
C VAL A 7 13.42 -19.38 -22.43
N ALA A 8 13.11 -18.90 -21.22
CA ALA A 8 13.14 -19.73 -20.01
C ALA A 8 12.09 -20.85 -20.05
N THR A 9 10.87 -20.58 -20.51
CA THR A 9 9.83 -21.62 -20.67
C THR A 9 10.19 -22.62 -21.77
N ALA A 10 10.73 -22.17 -22.90
CA ALA A 10 11.20 -23.06 -23.95
C ALA A 10 12.36 -23.95 -23.48
N ALA A 11 13.31 -23.41 -22.71
CA ALA A 11 14.41 -24.16 -22.13
C ALA A 11 13.90 -25.20 -21.11
N ALA A 12 12.98 -24.82 -20.22
CA ALA A 12 12.37 -25.76 -19.26
C ALA A 12 11.61 -26.89 -19.97
N LEU A 13 10.86 -26.58 -21.02
CA LEU A 13 10.16 -27.57 -21.83
C LEU A 13 11.13 -28.51 -22.54
N ALA A 14 12.22 -27.98 -23.12
CA ALA A 14 13.27 -28.77 -23.75
C ALA A 14 13.97 -29.73 -22.77
N ILE A 15 14.26 -29.27 -21.55
CA ILE A 15 14.83 -30.11 -20.48
C ILE A 15 13.84 -31.22 -20.10
N MET A 16 12.56 -30.92 -19.94
CA MET A 16 11.54 -31.94 -19.63
C MET A 16 11.42 -32.98 -20.73
N ILE A 17 11.39 -32.56 -22.01
CA ILE A 17 11.36 -33.49 -23.15
C ILE A 17 12.65 -34.34 -23.19
N ALA A 18 13.81 -33.75 -22.97
CA ALA A 18 15.08 -34.48 -22.91
C ALA A 18 15.09 -35.55 -21.80
N LEU A 19 14.62 -35.18 -20.60
CA LEU A 19 14.47 -36.12 -19.48
C LEU A 19 13.46 -37.25 -19.78
N ALA A 20 12.35 -36.93 -20.41
CA ALA A 20 11.37 -37.93 -20.85
C ALA A 20 11.97 -38.89 -21.89
N VAL A 21 12.69 -38.37 -22.89
CA VAL A 21 13.35 -39.17 -23.91
C VAL A 21 14.45 -40.06 -23.30
N VAL A 22 15.25 -39.52 -22.36
CA VAL A 22 16.29 -40.32 -21.67
C VAL A 22 15.63 -41.43 -20.82
N SER A 23 14.53 -41.13 -20.15
CA SER A 23 13.78 -42.12 -19.35
C SER A 23 13.19 -43.23 -20.22
N VAL A 24 12.57 -42.86 -21.35
CA VAL A 24 12.05 -43.84 -22.34
C VAL A 24 13.18 -44.69 -22.91
N ARG A 25 14.31 -44.07 -23.35
CA ARG A 25 15.49 -44.79 -23.82
C ARG A 25 16.09 -45.74 -22.80
N ARG A 26 16.08 -45.40 -21.51
CA ARG A 26 16.53 -46.29 -20.43
C ARG A 26 15.65 -47.53 -20.32
N VAL A 27 14.33 -47.33 -20.31
CA VAL A 27 13.35 -48.44 -20.27
C VAL A 27 13.46 -49.33 -21.52
N CYS A 28 13.61 -48.74 -22.71
CA CYS A 28 13.76 -49.50 -23.96
C CYS A 28 15.12 -50.25 -24.08
N ARG A 29 16.14 -49.90 -23.28
CA ARG A 29 17.42 -50.59 -23.27
C ARG A 29 17.49 -51.71 -22.22
N GLU A 30 16.48 -51.88 -21.36
CA GLU A 30 16.43 -53.01 -20.44
C GLU A 30 16.15 -54.31 -21.20
N PRO A 31 16.96 -55.36 -21.00
CA PRO A 31 16.76 -56.63 -21.69
C PRO A 31 15.41 -57.22 -21.30
N VAL A 32 14.67 -57.72 -22.29
CA VAL A 32 13.30 -58.30 -22.14
C VAL A 32 13.23 -59.37 -21.03
N ALA A 33 14.34 -60.09 -20.80
CA ALA A 33 14.48 -61.08 -19.74
C ALA A 33 14.44 -60.47 -18.31
N ALA A 34 14.85 -59.19 -18.15
CA ALA A 34 14.76 -58.51 -16.85
C ALA A 34 13.34 -58.00 -16.58
N LEU A 35 12.59 -57.65 -17.63
CA LEU A 35 11.16 -57.25 -17.56
C LEU A 35 10.23 -58.42 -17.27
N LEU A 36 10.62 -59.67 -17.65
CA LEU A 36 9.84 -60.87 -17.42
C LEU A 36 10.10 -61.53 -16.05
N ARG A 37 11.25 -61.22 -15.38
CA ARG A 37 11.51 -61.67 -14.01
C ARG A 37 10.85 -60.73 -13.00
N SER A 38 9.63 -61.03 -12.58
CA SER A 38 9.00 -60.41 -11.42
C SER A 38 9.71 -60.89 -10.12
N VAL A 39 10.82 -60.23 -9.81
CA VAL A 39 11.48 -60.43 -8.48
C VAL A 39 10.62 -59.75 -7.45
N PRO A 40 10.11 -60.47 -6.41
CA PRO A 40 9.34 -59.83 -5.35
C PRO A 40 10.20 -58.76 -4.66
N PRO A 41 9.65 -57.56 -4.46
CA PRO A 41 10.44 -56.48 -3.86
C PRO A 41 10.86 -56.89 -2.44
N ARG A 42 12.19 -56.87 -2.18
CA ARG A 42 12.75 -57.03 -0.83
C ARG A 42 12.04 -56.04 0.10
N ARG A 43 11.65 -56.49 1.30
CA ARG A 43 11.07 -55.63 2.37
C ARG A 43 11.90 -54.37 2.47
N GLY A 44 11.34 -53.26 2.02
CA GLY A 44 11.99 -51.96 2.06
C GLY A 44 12.24 -51.57 3.51
N SER A 45 13.50 -51.45 3.90
CA SER A 45 13.84 -50.87 5.19
C SER A 45 13.29 -49.43 5.24
N VAL A 46 12.84 -49.00 6.42
CA VAL A 46 12.39 -47.60 6.69
C VAL A 46 13.57 -46.62 6.54
N ARG A 47 14.81 -47.14 6.39
CA ARG A 47 16.00 -46.31 6.20
C ARG A 47 15.92 -45.53 4.89
N LEU A 48 16.05 -44.21 5.03
CA LEU A 48 16.19 -43.29 3.88
C LEU A 48 17.46 -43.69 3.10
N GLY A 49 17.34 -43.80 1.78
CA GLY A 49 18.52 -43.90 0.92
C GLY A 49 19.35 -42.62 1.02
N VAL A 50 20.65 -42.70 0.73
CA VAL A 50 21.56 -41.55 0.82
C VAL A 50 21.02 -40.36 0.02
N LEU A 51 20.49 -40.61 -1.18
CA LEU A 51 19.92 -39.56 -2.04
C LEU A 51 18.67 -38.90 -1.41
N GLU A 52 17.80 -39.69 -0.80
CA GLU A 52 16.60 -39.19 -0.13
C GLU A 52 16.95 -38.38 1.12
N ALA A 53 17.98 -38.85 1.89
CA ALA A 53 18.49 -38.13 3.06
C ALA A 53 19.13 -36.79 2.66
N MET A 54 19.89 -36.74 1.56
CA MET A 54 20.43 -35.49 1.02
C MET A 54 19.34 -34.52 0.59
N LEU A 55 18.26 -35.01 -0.04
CA LEU A 55 17.13 -34.22 -0.49
C LEU A 55 16.35 -33.63 0.70
N VAL A 56 16.12 -34.41 1.74
CA VAL A 56 15.48 -33.94 2.99
C VAL A 56 16.39 -32.93 3.70
N ALA A 57 17.72 -33.16 3.75
CA ALA A 57 18.65 -32.19 4.33
C ALA A 57 18.70 -30.88 3.54
N ALA A 58 18.70 -30.93 2.20
CA ALA A 58 18.66 -29.75 1.37
C ALA A 58 17.33 -28.96 1.54
N ALA A 59 16.20 -29.67 1.65
CA ALA A 59 14.92 -29.05 1.91
C ALA A 59 14.85 -28.43 3.31
N ALA A 60 15.41 -29.09 4.33
CA ALA A 60 15.51 -28.55 5.68
C ALA A 60 16.39 -27.28 5.71
N ALA A 61 17.53 -27.28 5.01
CA ALA A 61 18.38 -26.11 4.88
C ALA A 61 17.67 -24.95 4.16
N ALA A 62 16.98 -25.25 3.05
CA ALA A 62 16.17 -24.25 2.33
C ALA A 62 15.04 -23.68 3.21
N PHE A 63 14.42 -24.53 4.02
CA PHE A 63 13.39 -24.13 4.98
C PHE A 63 13.92 -23.22 6.08
N ILE A 64 15.04 -23.59 6.71
CA ILE A 64 15.68 -22.76 7.74
C ILE A 64 16.08 -21.41 7.14
N ALA A 65 16.68 -21.41 5.96
CA ALA A 65 17.07 -20.21 5.25
C ALA A 65 15.86 -19.30 4.91
N LEU A 66 14.70 -19.90 4.59
CA LEU A 66 13.43 -19.22 4.34
C LEU A 66 12.89 -18.53 5.61
N VAL A 67 12.86 -19.26 6.73
CA VAL A 67 12.34 -18.76 8.02
C VAL A 67 13.26 -17.69 8.61
N THR A 68 14.57 -17.81 8.43
CA THR A 68 15.56 -16.83 8.93
C THR A 68 15.71 -15.61 8.02
N GLY A 69 15.05 -15.59 6.84
CA GLY A 69 15.18 -14.50 5.88
C GLY A 69 16.59 -14.34 5.27
N SER A 70 17.47 -15.36 5.48
CA SER A 70 18.88 -15.29 5.06
C SER A 70 19.09 -15.50 3.55
N VAL A 71 18.07 -15.94 2.82
CA VAL A 71 18.15 -16.21 1.37
C VAL A 71 17.02 -15.47 0.66
N GLY A 72 17.41 -14.54 -0.22
CA GLY A 72 16.51 -13.82 -1.11
C GLY A 72 16.57 -14.30 -2.57
N GLY A 73 15.69 -13.80 -3.42
CA GLY A 73 15.71 -14.02 -4.85
C GLY A 73 15.27 -15.42 -5.31
N ALA A 74 15.89 -15.94 -6.38
CA ALA A 74 15.47 -17.17 -7.05
C ALA A 74 15.49 -18.43 -6.16
N ILE A 75 16.39 -18.50 -5.20
CA ILE A 75 16.50 -19.67 -4.29
C ILE A 75 15.32 -19.71 -3.32
N GLY A 76 14.86 -18.56 -2.84
CA GLY A 76 13.67 -18.47 -1.98
C GLY A 76 12.40 -18.93 -2.70
N GLN A 77 12.28 -18.67 -4.01
CA GLN A 77 11.13 -19.10 -4.81
C GLN A 77 11.05 -20.62 -5.04
N ILE A 78 12.19 -21.33 -5.02
CA ILE A 78 12.25 -22.79 -5.18
C ILE A 78 12.02 -23.51 -3.84
N ALA A 79 12.22 -22.85 -2.71
CA ALA A 79 12.13 -23.43 -1.38
C ALA A 79 10.79 -24.17 -1.10
N PRO A 80 9.59 -23.63 -1.45
CA PRO A 80 8.33 -24.34 -1.26
C PRO A 80 8.26 -25.67 -2.03
N THR A 81 8.81 -25.74 -3.24
CA THR A 81 8.82 -26.97 -4.04
C THR A 81 9.78 -28.02 -3.49
N LEU A 82 10.93 -27.59 -2.98
CA LEU A 82 11.87 -28.49 -2.30
C LEU A 82 11.28 -29.04 -1.01
N LEU A 83 10.59 -28.20 -0.25
CA LEU A 83 9.88 -28.61 0.95
C LEU A 83 8.77 -29.64 0.61
N ALA A 84 7.98 -29.38 -0.42
CA ALA A 84 6.93 -30.30 -0.87
C ALA A 84 7.51 -31.63 -1.33
N LEU A 85 8.66 -31.61 -2.01
CA LEU A 85 9.36 -32.82 -2.42
C LEU A 85 9.82 -33.64 -1.20
N ALA A 86 10.45 -32.99 -0.20
CA ALA A 86 10.88 -33.66 1.02
C ALA A 86 9.72 -34.24 1.82
N VAL A 87 8.66 -33.44 2.02
CA VAL A 87 7.42 -33.90 2.67
C VAL A 87 6.80 -35.06 1.90
N GLY A 88 6.73 -34.96 0.58
CA GLY A 88 6.23 -36.04 -0.28
C GLY A 88 7.02 -37.34 -0.18
N VAL A 89 8.35 -37.25 -0.13
CA VAL A 89 9.24 -38.43 0.03
C VAL A 89 9.05 -39.07 1.42
N ILE A 90 9.03 -38.26 2.48
CA ILE A 90 8.77 -38.75 3.85
C ILE A 90 7.36 -39.37 3.93
N ALA A 91 6.36 -38.63 3.40
CA ALA A 91 4.98 -39.08 3.40
C ALA A 91 4.79 -40.40 2.64
N ALA A 92 5.48 -40.62 1.53
CA ALA A 92 5.42 -41.89 0.80
C ALA A 92 5.87 -43.09 1.66
N ARG A 93 6.84 -42.88 2.55
CA ARG A 93 7.31 -43.89 3.48
C ARG A 93 6.35 -44.13 4.63
N VAL A 94 5.92 -43.04 5.27
CA VAL A 94 4.99 -43.11 6.41
C VAL A 94 3.65 -43.67 5.95
N LEU A 95 3.15 -43.23 4.79
CA LEU A 95 1.88 -43.65 4.22
C LEU A 95 1.91 -45.17 3.89
N SER A 96 2.99 -45.67 3.32
CA SER A 96 3.09 -47.09 3.03
C SER A 96 3.07 -47.96 4.32
N ALA A 97 3.71 -47.52 5.38
CA ALA A 97 3.65 -48.20 6.69
C ALA A 97 2.28 -48.08 7.35
N GLY A 98 1.67 -46.86 7.29
CA GLY A 98 0.34 -46.60 7.82
C GLY A 98 -0.77 -47.39 7.11
N LEU A 99 -0.73 -47.44 5.78
CA LEU A 99 -1.66 -48.28 4.99
C LEU A 99 -1.52 -49.78 5.29
N ALA A 100 -0.29 -50.24 5.51
CA ALA A 100 -0.06 -51.62 5.91
C ALA A 100 -0.66 -51.93 7.29
N ALA A 101 -0.43 -51.07 8.28
CA ALA A 101 -0.99 -51.24 9.63
C ALA A 101 -2.53 -51.11 9.64
N ALA A 102 -3.09 -50.13 8.92
CA ALA A 102 -4.53 -49.98 8.78
C ALA A 102 -5.18 -51.18 8.06
N GLY A 103 -4.53 -51.68 7.00
CA GLY A 103 -4.97 -52.86 6.28
C GLY A 103 -5.01 -54.10 7.15
N GLN A 104 -4.00 -54.33 7.97
CA GLN A 104 -3.95 -55.43 8.94
C GLN A 104 -5.10 -55.34 9.97
N ARG A 105 -5.30 -54.12 10.54
CA ARG A 105 -6.39 -53.91 11.52
C ARG A 105 -7.77 -54.15 10.91
N LEU A 106 -8.01 -53.74 9.66
CA LEU A 106 -9.28 -53.95 8.95
C LEU A 106 -9.50 -55.43 8.64
N LEU A 107 -8.46 -56.19 8.29
CA LEU A 107 -8.55 -57.63 8.12
C LEU A 107 -8.94 -58.36 9.41
N LEU A 108 -8.28 -57.97 10.53
CA LEU A 108 -8.64 -58.51 11.84
C LEU A 108 -10.06 -58.15 12.29
N ALA A 109 -10.59 -57.01 11.83
CA ALA A 109 -11.97 -56.56 12.05
C ALA A 109 -12.98 -57.21 11.08
N GLY A 110 -12.59 -58.20 10.27
CA GLY A 110 -13.46 -58.89 9.32
C GLY A 110 -13.76 -58.13 8.03
N ARG A 111 -13.15 -56.95 7.81
CA ARG A 111 -13.35 -56.13 6.60
C ARG A 111 -12.36 -56.54 5.50
N ALA A 112 -12.53 -57.73 4.92
CA ALA A 112 -11.55 -58.33 4.02
C ALA A 112 -11.24 -57.51 2.78
N THR A 113 -12.24 -56.92 2.12
CA THR A 113 -12.08 -56.11 0.89
C THR A 113 -11.27 -54.85 1.12
N SER A 114 -11.63 -54.06 2.14
CA SER A 114 -10.89 -52.80 2.48
C SER A 114 -9.51 -53.08 3.04
N GLY A 115 -9.35 -54.12 3.87
CA GLY A 115 -8.06 -54.52 4.39
C GLY A 115 -7.09 -55.00 3.31
N ALA A 116 -7.58 -55.84 2.37
CA ALA A 116 -6.78 -56.28 1.23
C ALA A 116 -6.38 -55.11 0.31
N ALA A 117 -7.28 -54.16 0.05
CA ALA A 117 -7.01 -52.98 -0.77
C ALA A 117 -5.85 -52.13 -0.19
N LEU A 118 -5.88 -51.81 1.12
CA LEU A 118 -4.85 -51.04 1.78
C LEU A 118 -3.50 -51.77 1.86
N LEU A 119 -3.50 -53.10 2.08
CA LEU A 119 -2.29 -53.89 2.05
C LEU A 119 -1.66 -53.97 0.66
N THR A 120 -2.47 -54.07 -0.41
CA THR A 120 -1.96 -54.07 -1.77
C THR A 120 -1.41 -52.69 -2.12
N ALA A 121 -2.08 -51.59 -1.74
CA ALA A 121 -1.59 -50.23 -1.91
C ALA A 121 -0.24 -49.98 -1.21
N SER A 122 -0.08 -50.51 0.01
CA SER A 122 1.19 -50.37 0.79
C SER A 122 2.39 -51.09 0.17
N ARG A 123 2.18 -52.21 -0.52
CA ARG A 123 3.23 -53.05 -1.11
C ARG A 123 3.67 -52.62 -2.50
N ARG A 124 2.89 -51.75 -3.17
CA ARG A 124 3.17 -51.34 -4.55
C ARG A 124 4.24 -50.25 -4.60
N GLY A 125 5.29 -50.48 -5.39
CA GLY A 125 6.37 -49.51 -5.61
C GLY A 125 5.93 -48.24 -6.28
N THR A 126 4.79 -48.26 -6.98
CA THR A 126 4.14 -47.10 -7.63
C THR A 126 3.74 -46.01 -6.65
N THR A 127 3.33 -46.36 -5.43
CA THR A 127 2.96 -45.41 -4.36
C THR A 127 4.11 -44.50 -3.99
N ARG A 128 5.36 -44.99 -4.04
CA ARG A 128 6.56 -44.21 -3.69
C ARG A 128 6.82 -43.03 -4.62
N TRP A 129 6.43 -43.13 -5.89
CA TRP A 129 6.61 -42.06 -6.88
C TRP A 129 5.39 -41.16 -7.01
N LEU A 130 4.19 -41.71 -6.83
CA LEU A 130 2.96 -40.97 -6.98
C LEU A 130 2.80 -39.92 -5.87
N VAL A 131 3.14 -40.27 -4.62
CA VAL A 131 3.01 -39.36 -3.46
C VAL A 131 3.80 -38.06 -3.65
N PRO A 132 5.12 -38.09 -3.90
CA PRO A 132 5.88 -36.85 -4.11
C PRO A 132 5.36 -36.02 -5.30
N VAL A 133 5.03 -36.67 -6.41
CA VAL A 133 4.57 -35.97 -7.62
C VAL A 133 3.26 -35.22 -7.37
N VAL A 134 2.28 -35.86 -6.73
CA VAL A 134 1.00 -35.22 -6.38
C VAL A 134 1.22 -34.10 -5.35
N THR A 135 2.05 -34.37 -4.33
CA THR A 135 2.35 -33.36 -3.28
C THR A 135 3.00 -32.11 -3.88
N ILE A 136 3.99 -32.28 -4.76
CA ILE A 136 4.63 -31.14 -5.45
C ILE A 136 3.64 -30.40 -6.34
N ALA A 137 2.86 -31.12 -7.15
CA ALA A 137 1.91 -30.51 -8.08
C ALA A 137 0.88 -29.65 -7.33
N LEU A 138 0.32 -30.16 -6.23
CA LEU A 138 -0.64 -29.39 -5.41
C LEU A 138 0.04 -28.24 -4.67
N CYS A 139 1.25 -28.42 -4.15
CA CYS A 139 1.99 -27.34 -3.53
C CYS A 139 2.23 -26.18 -4.52
N ILE A 140 2.72 -26.48 -5.73
CA ILE A 140 3.01 -25.44 -6.74
C ILE A 140 1.72 -24.69 -7.11
N VAL A 141 0.62 -25.39 -7.41
CA VAL A 141 -0.61 -24.69 -7.83
C VAL A 141 -1.18 -23.84 -6.70
N VAL A 142 -1.10 -24.28 -5.44
CA VAL A 142 -1.60 -23.53 -4.29
C VAL A 142 -0.71 -22.30 -4.03
N VAL A 143 0.61 -22.46 -3.98
CA VAL A 143 1.55 -21.33 -3.78
C VAL A 143 1.40 -20.29 -4.90
N THR A 144 1.32 -20.72 -6.16
CA THR A 144 1.26 -19.80 -7.29
C THR A 144 -0.10 -19.11 -7.40
N ALA A 145 -1.20 -19.80 -7.07
CA ALA A 145 -2.53 -19.18 -7.00
C ALA A 145 -2.62 -18.14 -5.88
N ASP A 146 -2.11 -18.47 -4.69
CA ASP A 146 -2.04 -17.54 -3.57
C ASP A 146 -1.16 -16.34 -3.92
N SER A 147 0.05 -16.56 -4.44
CA SER A 147 0.99 -15.49 -4.81
C SER A 147 0.41 -14.55 -5.88
N LEU A 148 -0.32 -15.08 -6.87
CA LEU A 148 -0.98 -14.25 -7.88
C LEU A 148 -2.11 -13.40 -7.26
N ALA A 149 -2.90 -13.98 -6.37
CA ALA A 149 -3.99 -13.25 -5.71
C ALA A 149 -3.47 -12.18 -4.75
N VAL A 150 -2.41 -12.47 -3.98
CA VAL A 150 -1.71 -11.49 -3.14
C VAL A 150 -1.07 -10.41 -4.00
N GLY A 151 -0.45 -10.78 -5.12
CA GLY A 151 0.09 -9.83 -6.10
C GLY A 151 -0.97 -8.88 -6.62
N ALA A 152 -2.11 -9.41 -7.06
CA ALA A 152 -3.22 -8.61 -7.59
C ALA A 152 -3.78 -7.61 -6.55
N ARG A 153 -3.91 -8.05 -5.28
CA ARG A 153 -4.31 -7.18 -4.19
C ARG A 153 -3.28 -6.06 -3.98
N ASN A 154 -1.99 -6.39 -3.88
CA ASN A 154 -0.93 -5.40 -3.71
C ASN A 154 -0.85 -4.41 -4.88
N TRP A 155 -1.09 -4.83 -6.11
CA TRP A 155 -1.13 -3.91 -7.28
C TRP A 155 -2.29 -2.93 -7.16
N SER A 156 -3.47 -3.41 -6.77
CA SER A 156 -4.64 -2.56 -6.53
C SER A 156 -4.41 -1.58 -5.39
N ASP A 157 -3.92 -2.07 -4.25
CA ASP A 157 -3.74 -1.29 -3.05
C ASP A 157 -2.64 -0.24 -3.21
N ARG A 158 -1.53 -0.60 -3.85
CA ARG A 158 -0.48 0.35 -4.17
C ARG A 158 -0.94 1.42 -5.16
N ALA A 159 -1.66 1.04 -6.21
CA ALA A 159 -2.21 1.99 -7.16
C ALA A 159 -3.19 2.95 -6.49
N ALA A 160 -4.03 2.45 -5.58
CA ALA A 160 -4.94 3.26 -4.78
C ALA A 160 -4.19 4.24 -3.87
N ALA A 161 -3.13 3.78 -3.18
CA ALA A 161 -2.30 4.63 -2.32
C ALA A 161 -1.52 5.69 -3.12
N GLU A 162 -0.98 5.35 -4.30
CA GLU A 162 -0.17 6.27 -5.13
C GLU A 162 -1.03 7.29 -5.90
N VAL A 163 -2.21 6.91 -6.39
CA VAL A 163 -3.12 7.85 -7.04
C VAL A 163 -3.87 8.68 -6.01
N GLY A 164 -4.29 8.07 -4.92
CA GLY A 164 -4.93 8.71 -3.78
C GLY A 164 -6.46 8.67 -3.80
N ALA A 165 -7.10 8.56 -4.97
CA ALA A 165 -8.55 8.44 -5.14
C ALA A 165 -8.88 7.56 -6.34
N ALA A 166 -10.15 7.24 -6.58
CA ALA A 166 -10.56 6.50 -7.78
C ALA A 166 -10.13 7.24 -9.05
N THR A 167 -10.32 8.57 -9.05
CA THR A 167 -9.83 9.49 -10.08
C THR A 167 -9.24 10.73 -9.43
N VAL A 168 -8.12 11.21 -9.95
CA VAL A 168 -7.47 12.46 -9.54
C VAL A 168 -7.31 13.35 -10.76
N LEU A 169 -7.86 14.56 -10.68
CA LEU A 169 -7.71 15.62 -11.68
C LEU A 169 -6.64 16.59 -11.18
N THR A 170 -5.51 16.68 -11.87
CA THR A 170 -4.49 17.71 -11.61
C THR A 170 -4.91 18.99 -12.32
N LEU A 171 -4.86 20.10 -11.61
CA LEU A 171 -5.44 21.37 -12.04
C LEU A 171 -4.35 22.39 -12.41
N ASP A 172 -4.55 23.14 -13.49
CA ASP A 172 -3.69 24.26 -13.87
C ASP A 172 -4.15 25.55 -13.16
N SER A 173 -3.87 25.62 -11.89
CA SER A 173 -4.14 26.81 -11.09
C SER A 173 -3.14 26.92 -9.94
N ALA A 174 -2.68 28.12 -9.66
CA ALA A 174 -1.91 28.43 -8.46
C ALA A 174 -2.77 29.06 -7.35
N ASP A 175 -4.05 29.27 -7.61
CA ASP A 175 -5.00 29.88 -6.68
C ASP A 175 -5.78 28.79 -5.92
N LEU A 176 -5.30 28.50 -4.70
CA LEU A 176 -5.93 27.53 -3.80
C LEU A 176 -7.38 27.93 -3.44
N SER A 177 -7.65 29.24 -3.32
CA SER A 177 -8.97 29.76 -2.97
C SER A 177 -9.96 29.49 -4.09
N ALA A 178 -9.60 29.87 -5.33
CA ALA A 178 -10.42 29.66 -6.51
C ALA A 178 -10.69 28.15 -6.75
N VAL A 179 -9.67 27.30 -6.65
CA VAL A 179 -9.82 25.85 -6.78
C VAL A 179 -10.76 25.29 -5.71
N THR A 180 -10.57 25.69 -4.46
CA THR A 180 -11.42 25.21 -3.36
C THR A 180 -12.87 25.63 -3.57
N GLN A 181 -13.11 26.86 -4.01
CA GLN A 181 -14.44 27.36 -4.30
C GLN A 181 -15.08 26.66 -5.51
N ALA A 182 -14.33 26.47 -6.59
CA ALA A 182 -14.80 25.78 -7.79
C ALA A 182 -15.18 24.31 -7.49
N VAL A 183 -14.36 23.59 -6.73
CA VAL A 183 -14.67 22.22 -6.32
C VAL A 183 -15.90 22.18 -5.39
N ARG A 184 -16.02 23.10 -4.43
CA ARG A 184 -17.20 23.21 -3.57
C ARG A 184 -18.46 23.59 -4.35
N SER A 185 -18.35 24.38 -5.43
CA SER A 185 -19.50 24.70 -6.29
C SER A 185 -19.93 23.50 -7.14
N ALA A 186 -18.98 22.66 -7.57
CA ALA A 186 -19.26 21.43 -8.30
C ALA A 186 -19.95 20.37 -7.42
N ASP A 187 -19.54 20.27 -6.16
CA ASP A 187 -20.14 19.36 -5.16
C ASP A 187 -20.25 20.07 -3.80
N PRO A 188 -21.34 20.78 -3.53
CA PRO A 188 -21.55 21.46 -2.26
C PRO A 188 -21.58 20.54 -1.03
N THR A 189 -21.88 19.26 -1.25
CA THR A 189 -21.96 18.26 -0.17
C THR A 189 -20.61 17.63 0.13
N GLY A 190 -19.64 17.75 -0.79
CA GLY A 190 -18.37 17.05 -0.72
C GLY A 190 -18.52 15.54 -0.70
N ALA A 191 -19.59 15.01 -1.33
CA ALA A 191 -19.87 13.57 -1.35
C ALA A 191 -18.99 12.84 -2.35
N HIS A 192 -18.74 13.46 -3.52
CA HIS A 192 -18.09 12.84 -4.67
C HIS A 192 -16.76 13.46 -5.06
N VAL A 193 -16.51 14.72 -4.67
CA VAL A 193 -15.27 15.41 -5.00
C VAL A 193 -14.75 16.22 -3.81
N THR A 194 -13.41 16.22 -3.64
CA THR A 194 -12.74 17.01 -2.60
C THR A 194 -11.50 17.70 -3.15
N PRO A 195 -11.26 18.99 -2.80
CA PRO A 195 -10.04 19.68 -3.18
C PRO A 195 -8.86 19.17 -2.35
N VAL A 196 -7.71 19.04 -2.99
CA VAL A 196 -6.45 18.64 -2.35
C VAL A 196 -5.33 19.56 -2.83
N ALA A 197 -4.52 20.06 -1.88
CA ALA A 197 -3.33 20.85 -2.17
C ALA A 197 -2.10 20.08 -1.72
N ILE A 198 -1.18 19.80 -2.64
CA ILE A 198 0.09 19.13 -2.36
C ILE A 198 1.21 20.19 -2.40
N LEU A 199 1.79 20.47 -1.25
CA LEU A 199 2.78 21.53 -1.04
C LEU A 199 4.15 20.91 -0.89
N HIS A 200 4.98 21.06 -1.92
CA HIS A 200 6.31 20.45 -1.95
C HIS A 200 7.32 21.25 -1.12
N PRO A 201 8.25 20.58 -0.40
CA PRO A 201 9.27 21.25 0.37
C PRO A 201 10.28 21.96 -0.56
N THR A 202 10.62 23.18 -0.19
CA THR A 202 11.72 23.95 -0.82
C THR A 202 13.05 23.79 -0.08
N GLY A 203 13.04 23.23 1.15
CA GLY A 203 14.20 23.00 2.01
C GLY A 203 14.36 21.52 2.38
N GLN A 204 15.56 21.12 2.85
CA GLN A 204 15.89 19.73 3.17
C GLN A 204 15.17 19.19 4.43
N ASP A 205 14.77 20.07 5.34
CA ASP A 205 14.18 19.70 6.64
C ASP A 205 12.64 19.83 6.68
N ALA A 206 12.00 20.22 5.57
CA ALA A 206 10.57 20.36 5.49
C ALA A 206 9.92 19.11 4.85
N THR A 207 8.78 18.71 5.40
CA THR A 207 7.97 17.62 4.83
C THR A 207 6.96 18.15 3.82
N THR A 208 6.57 17.31 2.86
CA THR A 208 5.42 17.61 1.98
C THR A 208 4.17 17.77 2.83
N THR A 209 3.49 18.90 2.67
CA THR A 209 2.23 19.16 3.36
C THR A 209 1.07 18.93 2.41
N ILE A 210 0.07 18.17 2.83
CA ILE A 210 -1.13 17.89 2.02
C ILE A 210 -2.33 18.51 2.73
N GLY A 211 -2.85 19.60 2.12
CA GLY A 211 -4.04 20.29 2.59
C GLY A 211 -5.29 19.61 2.08
N VAL A 212 -6.19 19.23 2.98
CA VAL A 212 -7.43 18.50 2.65
C VAL A 212 -8.62 19.04 3.43
N VAL A 213 -9.81 18.77 2.95
CA VAL A 213 -11.04 18.93 3.73
C VAL A 213 -11.29 17.62 4.48
N PRO A 214 -11.09 17.54 5.81
CA PRO A 214 -11.05 16.28 6.56
C PRO A 214 -12.29 15.41 6.35
N ALA A 215 -13.48 16.00 6.37
CA ALA A 215 -14.75 15.29 6.28
C ALA A 215 -14.97 14.59 4.91
N SER A 216 -14.59 15.23 3.80
CA SER A 216 -14.72 14.65 2.45
C SER A 216 -13.53 13.78 2.10
N PHE A 217 -12.31 14.16 2.46
CA PHE A 217 -11.09 13.42 2.17
C PHE A 217 -11.09 12.03 2.82
N GLY A 218 -11.55 11.90 4.06
CA GLY A 218 -11.67 10.61 4.74
C GLY A 218 -12.61 9.62 4.03
N ARG A 219 -13.57 10.11 3.22
CA ARG A 219 -14.53 9.27 2.48
C ARG A 219 -14.10 8.99 1.04
N ILE A 220 -13.53 9.99 0.37
CA ILE A 220 -13.23 9.98 -1.07
C ILE A 220 -11.86 9.37 -1.35
N ALA A 221 -10.87 9.69 -0.52
CA ALA A 221 -9.52 9.15 -0.68
C ALA A 221 -9.49 7.64 -0.40
N LEU A 222 -8.65 6.94 -1.16
CA LEU A 222 -8.49 5.50 -1.03
C LEU A 222 -7.44 5.16 0.04
N TRP A 223 -7.87 4.43 1.06
CA TRP A 223 -7.06 4.07 2.22
C TRP A 223 -6.92 2.54 2.35
N PRO A 224 -6.21 1.85 1.42
CA PRO A 224 -6.08 0.42 1.50
C PRO A 224 -5.48 -0.03 2.84
N GLY A 225 -6.17 -0.96 3.50
CA GLY A 225 -5.75 -1.51 4.78
C GLY A 225 -5.92 -0.60 6.00
N ILE A 226 -6.48 0.61 5.85
CA ILE A 226 -6.72 1.54 6.96
C ILE A 226 -8.22 1.80 7.09
N ASP A 227 -8.74 1.61 8.29
CA ASP A 227 -10.10 2.03 8.63
C ASP A 227 -10.10 3.54 8.93
N THR A 228 -10.62 4.32 7.99
CA THR A 228 -10.69 5.78 8.09
C THR A 228 -11.57 6.28 9.23
N ALA A 229 -12.57 5.48 9.66
CA ALA A 229 -13.42 5.83 10.80
C ALA A 229 -12.66 5.81 12.14
N SER A 230 -11.54 5.08 12.20
CA SER A 230 -10.68 5.03 13.39
C SER A 230 -9.73 6.23 13.50
N LEU A 231 -9.57 7.03 12.44
CA LEU A 231 -8.69 8.19 12.45
C LEU A 231 -9.39 9.38 13.14
N PRO A 232 -8.67 10.09 14.02
CA PRO A 232 -9.25 11.21 14.78
C PRO A 232 -9.32 12.50 13.94
N TRP A 233 -10.14 12.49 12.88
CA TRP A 233 -10.32 13.62 11.95
C TRP A 233 -10.75 14.92 12.65
N ASP A 234 -11.45 14.80 13.77
CA ASP A 234 -11.88 15.90 14.63
C ASP A 234 -10.71 16.72 15.21
N LYS A 235 -9.51 16.12 15.29
CA LYS A 235 -8.30 16.82 15.74
C LYS A 235 -7.68 17.70 14.66
N LEU A 236 -8.03 17.51 13.38
CA LEU A 236 -7.63 18.40 12.29
C LEU A 236 -8.59 19.61 12.22
N THR A 237 -8.64 20.37 13.29
CA THR A 237 -9.58 21.48 13.44
C THR A 237 -9.22 22.65 12.54
N ALA A 238 -10.25 23.36 12.06
CA ALA A 238 -10.11 24.70 11.47
C ALA A 238 -9.93 25.73 12.61
N PRO A 239 -9.45 26.96 12.30
CA PRO A 239 -9.38 28.03 13.29
C PRO A 239 -10.75 28.28 13.91
N THR A 240 -10.81 28.31 15.24
CA THR A 240 -12.07 28.54 15.98
C THR A 240 -12.42 30.03 16.11
N THR A 241 -11.41 30.89 16.07
CA THR A 241 -11.63 32.35 16.11
C THR A 241 -12.11 32.86 14.76
N PRO A 242 -13.22 33.59 14.69
CA PRO A 242 -13.69 34.18 13.45
C PRO A 242 -12.62 35.09 12.82
N ALA A 243 -12.52 35.02 11.49
CA ALA A 243 -11.63 35.92 10.76
C ALA A 243 -12.11 37.37 10.88
N LEU A 244 -11.17 38.30 11.08
CA LEU A 244 -11.47 39.73 11.04
C LEU A 244 -11.55 40.17 9.57
N VAL A 245 -12.77 40.23 9.05
CA VAL A 245 -13.04 40.65 7.66
C VAL A 245 -13.38 42.12 7.61
N VAL A 246 -12.70 42.85 6.72
CA VAL A 246 -12.95 44.29 6.49
C VAL A 246 -13.23 44.55 5.02
N THR A 247 -14.11 45.49 4.75
CA THR A 247 -14.45 45.91 3.39
C THR A 247 -14.32 47.42 3.29
N GLY A 248 -13.57 47.89 2.32
CA GLY A 248 -13.39 49.35 2.12
C GLY A 248 -12.16 49.66 1.27
N SER A 249 -11.99 50.96 1.03
CA SER A 249 -10.93 51.49 0.17
C SER A 249 -9.94 52.42 0.90
N GLN A 250 -10.29 52.89 2.08
CA GLN A 250 -9.47 53.81 2.85
C GLN A 250 -9.49 53.49 4.34
N ILE A 251 -8.31 53.46 4.99
CA ILE A 251 -8.17 53.38 6.43
C ILE A 251 -7.71 54.75 6.94
N SER A 252 -8.46 55.31 7.91
CA SER A 252 -8.10 56.52 8.64
C SER A 252 -7.84 56.17 10.10
N TYR A 253 -6.87 56.81 10.72
CA TYR A 253 -6.48 56.61 12.12
C TYR A 253 -5.65 57.80 12.61
N HIS A 254 -5.69 58.03 13.91
CA HIS A 254 -4.77 58.95 14.58
C HIS A 254 -3.62 58.11 15.21
N VAL A 255 -2.37 58.48 14.91
CA VAL A 255 -1.17 57.76 15.36
C VAL A 255 -0.30 58.63 16.24
N VAL A 256 0.04 58.07 17.39
CA VAL A 256 1.00 58.70 18.32
C VAL A 256 2.16 57.72 18.52
N VAL A 257 3.37 58.19 18.15
CA VAL A 257 4.60 57.45 18.36
C VAL A 257 5.63 58.36 18.98
N PRO A 258 6.13 58.07 20.19
CA PRO A 258 7.30 58.72 20.75
C PRO A 258 8.55 58.42 19.89
N ALA A 259 9.69 59.15 20.18
CA ALA A 259 10.92 58.82 19.51
C ALA A 259 11.34 57.36 19.73
N VAL A 260 11.67 56.68 18.63
CA VAL A 260 12.10 55.26 18.62
C VAL A 260 13.49 55.13 19.21
N LYS A 261 13.72 54.12 20.04
CA LYS A 261 15.02 53.86 20.66
C LYS A 261 15.81 52.87 19.81
N VAL A 262 17.07 53.20 19.50
CA VAL A 262 18.01 52.26 18.87
C VAL A 262 18.56 51.33 19.95
N VAL A 263 18.51 50.02 19.70
CA VAL A 263 18.94 48.98 20.63
C VAL A 263 20.20 48.29 20.08
N GLY A 264 21.22 48.14 20.91
CA GLY A 264 22.43 47.40 20.53
C GLY A 264 23.59 48.24 19.98
N PRO A 265 24.69 47.60 19.56
CA PRO A 265 25.90 48.30 19.09
C PRO A 265 25.65 48.98 17.73
N ALA A 266 26.25 50.17 17.54
CA ALA A 266 26.11 51.01 16.34
C ALA A 266 26.85 50.44 15.09
N ILE A 267 26.71 49.12 14.84
CA ILE A 267 27.33 48.46 13.69
C ILE A 267 26.45 48.61 12.42
N ARG A 268 25.15 48.85 12.61
CA ARG A 268 24.19 49.07 11.54
C ARG A 268 23.62 50.48 11.61
N PRO A 269 23.25 51.10 10.48
CA PRO A 269 22.66 52.41 10.49
C PRO A 269 21.30 52.41 11.22
N ALA A 270 21.08 53.42 12.04
CA ALA A 270 19.77 53.66 12.64
C ALA A 270 18.74 53.91 11.53
N PRO A 271 17.54 53.34 11.58
CA PRO A 271 16.49 53.62 10.61
C PRO A 271 16.05 55.08 10.76
N THR A 272 15.89 55.77 9.66
CA THR A 272 15.30 57.12 9.64
C THR A 272 13.80 57.11 9.80
N SER A 273 13.17 55.98 9.40
CA SER A 273 11.73 55.76 9.51
C SER A 273 11.43 54.27 9.60
N LEU A 274 10.26 53.97 10.17
CA LEU A 274 9.60 52.67 10.18
C LEU A 274 8.28 52.81 9.41
N ALA A 275 7.64 51.68 9.10
CA ALA A 275 6.28 51.68 8.58
C ALA A 275 5.38 50.86 9.49
N LEU A 276 4.24 51.44 9.88
CA LEU A 276 3.14 50.65 10.43
C LEU A 276 2.50 49.89 9.28
N ALA A 277 2.16 48.61 9.46
CA ALA A 277 1.55 47.79 8.41
C ALA A 277 0.52 46.82 8.94
N LEU A 278 -0.49 46.56 8.10
CA LEU A 278 -1.40 45.44 8.27
C LEU A 278 -1.01 44.31 7.32
N ARG A 279 -1.09 43.08 7.81
CA ARG A 279 -1.10 41.90 6.96
C ARG A 279 -2.55 41.57 6.60
N VAL A 280 -2.85 41.63 5.33
CA VAL A 280 -4.18 41.35 4.83
C VAL A 280 -4.15 40.19 3.85
N VAL A 281 -5.14 39.33 3.91
CA VAL A 281 -5.38 38.29 2.92
C VAL A 281 -6.55 38.71 2.06
N ARG A 282 -6.31 38.83 0.77
CA ARG A 282 -7.31 39.18 -0.22
C ARG A 282 -8.25 38.00 -0.52
N PRO A 283 -9.36 38.21 -1.25
CA PRO A 283 -10.27 37.13 -1.64
C PRO A 283 -9.60 36.00 -2.45
N ASP A 284 -8.58 36.33 -3.27
CA ASP A 284 -7.74 35.37 -3.99
C ASP A 284 -6.76 34.60 -3.11
N GLY A 285 -6.77 34.83 -1.80
CA GLY A 285 -5.86 34.21 -0.85
C GLY A 285 -4.46 34.85 -0.78
N SER A 286 -4.16 35.86 -1.59
CA SER A 286 -2.87 36.53 -1.56
C SER A 286 -2.66 37.30 -0.25
N LEU A 287 -1.50 37.09 0.38
CA LEU A 287 -1.08 37.77 1.61
C LEU A 287 -0.24 38.99 1.26
N GLU A 288 -0.72 40.16 1.60
CA GLU A 288 -0.04 41.42 1.40
C GLU A 288 0.24 42.10 2.72
N SER A 289 1.39 42.81 2.80
CA SER A 289 1.67 43.74 3.89
C SER A 289 1.36 45.16 3.39
N VAL A 290 0.24 45.69 3.79
CA VAL A 290 -0.20 47.04 3.40
C VAL A 290 0.40 48.04 4.37
N PRO A 291 1.33 48.91 3.94
CA PRO A 291 1.85 49.95 4.79
C PRO A 291 0.76 50.97 5.08
N LEU A 292 0.48 51.21 6.33
CA LEU A 292 -0.49 52.22 6.78
C LEU A 292 0.09 53.61 6.82
N GLY A 293 1.42 53.76 6.90
CA GLY A 293 2.11 55.05 6.91
C GLY A 293 3.52 54.91 7.39
N THR A 294 4.30 55.96 7.15
CA THR A 294 5.69 56.08 7.57
C THR A 294 5.76 56.75 8.94
N ILE A 295 6.47 56.13 9.87
CA ILE A 295 6.72 56.60 11.22
C ILE A 295 8.15 57.13 11.25
N PRO A 296 8.39 58.43 11.36
CA PRO A 296 9.74 58.95 11.56
C PRO A 296 10.36 58.43 12.87
N ALA A 297 11.65 58.12 12.89
CA ALA A 297 12.34 57.68 14.08
C ALA A 297 12.30 58.73 15.22
N THR A 298 12.12 60.02 14.87
CA THR A 298 11.95 61.13 15.81
C THR A 298 10.58 61.19 16.49
N GLY A 299 9.63 60.33 16.05
CA GLY A 299 8.27 60.31 16.53
C GLY A 299 7.28 61.03 15.61
N ILE A 300 5.96 60.76 15.85
CA ILE A 300 4.86 61.38 15.11
C ILE A 300 3.61 61.47 16.03
N ASP A 301 2.82 62.53 15.83
CA ASP A 301 1.50 62.72 16.42
C ASP A 301 0.64 63.37 15.32
N ALA A 302 -0.17 62.55 14.60
CA ALA A 302 -0.86 63.03 13.42
C ALA A 302 -2.01 62.09 13.01
N ASP A 303 -2.97 62.66 12.30
CA ASP A 303 -3.99 61.92 11.59
C ASP A 303 -3.41 61.38 10.26
N GLN A 304 -3.73 60.13 9.97
CA GLN A 304 -3.28 59.47 8.75
C GLN A 304 -4.47 58.88 8.01
N THR A 305 -4.42 58.93 6.68
CA THR A 305 -5.38 58.26 5.82
C THR A 305 -4.62 57.55 4.70
N VAL A 306 -4.87 56.27 4.52
CA VAL A 306 -4.15 55.41 3.58
C VAL A 306 -5.13 54.63 2.75
N GLY A 307 -4.91 54.57 1.44
CA GLY A 307 -5.67 53.73 0.53
C GLY A 307 -5.37 52.26 0.70
N VAL A 308 -6.37 51.44 0.75
CA VAL A 308 -6.26 49.98 0.82
C VAL A 308 -7.16 49.33 -0.22
N SER A 309 -6.71 48.25 -0.85
CA SER A 309 -7.50 47.56 -1.90
C SER A 309 -8.32 46.42 -1.29
N CYS A 310 -9.31 46.75 -0.45
CA CYS A 310 -10.16 45.79 0.24
C CYS A 310 -11.67 45.95 -0.15
N ALA A 311 -11.97 46.48 -1.33
CA ALA A 311 -13.35 46.69 -1.77
C ALA A 311 -14.17 45.39 -1.85
N GLU A 312 -13.54 44.29 -2.24
CA GLU A 312 -14.17 42.94 -2.30
C GLU A 312 -14.05 42.17 -0.96
N GLY A 313 -13.51 42.82 0.06
CA GLY A 313 -13.26 42.22 1.36
C GLY A 313 -11.80 41.74 1.51
N CYS A 314 -11.23 41.99 2.69
CA CYS A 314 -9.92 41.46 3.10
C CYS A 314 -10.02 40.87 4.49
N ARG A 315 -9.23 39.85 4.78
CA ARG A 315 -9.04 39.35 6.16
C ARG A 315 -7.79 39.95 6.75
N ILE A 316 -7.88 40.57 7.91
CA ILE A 316 -6.72 41.08 8.63
C ILE A 316 -6.08 39.91 9.40
N ASN A 317 -4.87 39.52 8.99
CA ASN A 317 -4.10 38.43 9.59
C ASN A 317 -3.01 38.92 10.55
N GLY A 318 -2.69 40.22 10.54
CA GLY A 318 -1.63 40.73 11.41
C GLY A 318 -1.57 42.23 11.40
N ILE A 319 -1.00 42.78 12.48
CA ILE A 319 -0.64 44.18 12.63
C ILE A 319 0.78 44.30 13.17
N GLY A 320 1.57 45.24 12.69
CA GLY A 320 2.94 45.37 13.18
C GLY A 320 3.75 46.43 12.47
N ILE A 321 5.06 46.33 12.63
CA ILE A 321 6.04 47.32 12.16
C ILE A 321 6.92 46.65 11.10
N LEU A 322 7.22 47.40 10.05
CA LEU A 322 8.24 47.12 9.05
C LEU A 322 9.42 48.06 9.27
N ALA A 323 10.62 47.50 9.34
CA ALA A 323 11.89 48.25 9.40
C ALA A 323 12.63 48.08 8.07
N PRO A 324 13.45 49.05 7.66
CA PRO A 324 14.34 48.90 6.51
C PRO A 324 15.30 47.73 6.71
N SER A 325 15.53 46.97 5.64
CA SER A 325 16.45 45.83 5.69
C SER A 325 17.87 46.26 6.05
N GLY A 326 18.46 45.53 6.99
CA GLY A 326 19.81 45.79 7.46
C GLY A 326 19.95 46.97 8.42
N ALA A 327 18.85 47.60 8.86
CA ALA A 327 18.86 48.63 9.88
C ALA A 327 19.23 48.08 11.27
N ALA A 328 19.64 48.96 12.17
CA ALA A 328 19.86 48.61 13.58
C ALA A 328 18.56 48.18 14.24
N ALA A 329 18.68 47.38 15.31
CA ALA A 329 17.54 47.00 16.14
C ALA A 329 16.93 48.25 16.80
N VAL A 330 15.59 48.29 16.83
CA VAL A 330 14.82 49.40 17.41
C VAL A 330 13.68 48.90 18.27
N SER A 331 13.41 49.66 19.32
CA SER A 331 12.24 49.43 20.19
C SER A 331 11.42 50.70 20.36
N GLY A 332 10.12 50.55 20.58
CA GLY A 332 9.23 51.68 20.75
C GLY A 332 7.78 51.27 21.01
N THR A 333 6.93 52.29 21.09
CA THR A 333 5.49 52.15 21.23
C THR A 333 4.77 52.92 20.13
N VAL A 334 3.70 52.32 19.57
CA VAL A 334 2.82 52.96 18.59
C VAL A 334 1.41 52.88 19.14
N THR A 335 0.78 54.02 19.36
CA THR A 335 -0.62 54.08 19.79
C THR A 335 -1.49 54.54 18.62
N LEU A 336 -2.51 53.72 18.30
CA LEU A 336 -3.50 54.02 17.29
C LEU A 336 -4.84 54.30 17.96
N THR A 337 -5.47 55.39 17.57
CA THR A 337 -6.80 55.76 18.00
C THR A 337 -7.67 56.11 16.80
N GLN A 338 -8.97 56.17 16.96
CA GLN A 338 -9.94 56.53 15.89
C GLN A 338 -9.80 55.72 14.60
N LEU A 339 -9.43 54.45 14.74
CA LEU A 339 -9.25 53.57 13.60
C LEU A 339 -10.56 53.32 12.88
N ALA A 340 -10.66 53.70 11.59
CA ALA A 340 -11.85 53.57 10.80
C ALA A 340 -11.55 53.12 9.36
N MET A 341 -12.48 52.36 8.78
CA MET A 341 -12.49 51.95 7.37
C MET A 341 -13.64 52.68 6.67
N ASP A 342 -13.33 53.51 5.66
CA ASP A 342 -14.29 54.38 4.95
C ASP A 342 -15.23 55.14 5.93
N GLY A 343 -14.67 55.69 7.00
CA GLY A 343 -15.41 56.43 8.04
C GLY A 343 -16.20 55.57 9.04
N ARG A 344 -16.19 54.27 8.94
CA ARG A 344 -16.78 53.38 9.93
C ARG A 344 -15.73 52.88 10.90
N ALA A 345 -15.98 52.96 12.21
CA ALA A 345 -15.07 52.45 13.22
C ALA A 345 -14.69 51.00 12.94
N LEU A 346 -13.38 50.72 12.93
CA LEU A 346 -12.84 49.41 12.72
C LEU A 346 -12.55 48.78 14.09
N ASP A 347 -13.29 47.76 14.44
CA ASP A 347 -13.05 46.98 15.66
C ASP A 347 -12.00 45.90 15.38
N LEU A 348 -10.84 46.02 15.98
CA LEU A 348 -9.76 45.02 15.91
C LEU A 348 -9.95 43.88 16.93
N GLY A 349 -11.01 43.91 17.73
CA GLY A 349 -11.19 43.00 18.85
C GLY A 349 -10.30 43.35 20.05
N GLY A 350 -10.34 42.52 21.08
CA GLY A 350 -9.52 42.71 22.29
C GLY A 350 -8.21 41.93 22.26
N ALA A 351 -7.42 42.09 23.31
CA ALA A 351 -6.12 41.43 23.50
C ALA A 351 -6.15 39.90 23.23
N PRO A 352 -7.21 39.12 23.59
CA PRO A 352 -7.27 37.69 23.28
C PRO A 352 -7.30 37.35 21.80
N SER A 353 -7.68 38.31 20.93
CA SER A 353 -7.72 38.11 19.48
C SER A 353 -6.35 38.24 18.82
N TRP A 354 -5.34 38.60 19.56
CA TRP A 354 -3.98 38.86 19.03
C TRP A 354 -2.93 38.11 19.83
N ARG A 355 -1.91 37.62 19.16
CA ARG A 355 -0.80 36.90 19.75
C ARG A 355 0.53 37.17 19.04
N ALA A 356 1.63 36.98 19.76
CA ALA A 356 2.91 36.93 19.12
C ALA A 356 3.00 35.78 18.11
N PRO A 357 3.74 35.95 16.99
CA PRO A 357 3.95 34.86 16.05
C PRO A 357 4.70 33.73 16.73
N ALA A 358 4.41 32.47 16.27
CA ALA A 358 5.09 31.29 16.74
C ALA A 358 6.60 31.38 16.60
N ALA A 359 7.31 30.74 17.51
CA ALA A 359 8.72 30.46 17.32
C ALA A 359 8.95 29.62 16.06
N VAL A 360 9.92 30.00 15.24
CA VAL A 360 10.28 29.23 14.02
C VAL A 360 10.78 27.84 14.42
N PRO A 361 10.45 26.77 13.65
CA PRO A 361 10.95 25.42 13.93
C PRO A 361 12.48 25.39 14.06
N ALA A 362 12.99 24.53 14.94
CA ALA A 362 14.42 24.31 15.08
C ALA A 362 15.04 23.91 13.72
N GLY A 363 16.03 24.67 13.25
CA GLY A 363 16.68 24.46 11.95
C GLY A 363 16.32 25.51 10.88
N ALA A 364 15.18 26.19 10.99
CA ALA A 364 14.94 27.37 10.17
C ALA A 364 15.73 28.57 10.78
N THR A 365 16.33 29.40 9.93
CA THR A 365 17.03 30.63 10.37
C THR A 365 16.01 31.49 11.13
N PRO A 366 16.19 31.77 12.43
CA PRO A 366 15.30 32.67 13.14
C PRO A 366 15.39 34.01 12.41
N SER A 367 14.31 34.49 11.83
CA SER A 367 14.15 35.93 11.68
C SER A 367 14.20 36.48 13.10
N GLY A 368 15.29 37.15 13.45
CA GLY A 368 15.67 37.54 14.83
C GLY A 368 14.44 37.83 15.64
N GLY A 369 14.34 37.24 16.83
CA GLY A 369 13.11 37.15 17.63
C GLY A 369 12.50 38.50 17.95
N ALA A 370 11.79 39.08 16.99
CA ALA A 370 11.08 40.33 17.17
C ALA A 370 9.96 40.12 18.21
N GLU A 371 9.95 40.90 19.26
CA GLU A 371 8.90 40.89 20.25
C GLU A 371 7.90 42.00 19.95
N VAL A 372 6.62 41.66 19.88
CA VAL A 372 5.52 42.61 19.76
C VAL A 372 4.42 42.23 20.72
N THR A 373 3.95 43.21 21.47
CA THR A 373 2.77 43.07 22.34
C THR A 373 1.77 44.15 22.02
N ALA A 374 0.49 43.93 22.29
CA ALA A 374 -0.56 44.92 22.13
C ALA A 374 -1.38 45.07 23.40
N ALA A 375 -1.71 46.31 23.73
CA ALA A 375 -2.74 46.64 24.71
C ALA A 375 -3.94 47.29 23.97
N PHE A 376 -5.14 46.83 24.31
CA PHE A 376 -6.39 47.32 23.74
C PHE A 376 -7.17 48.01 24.85
N ALA A 377 -7.59 49.26 24.66
CA ALA A 377 -8.38 50.02 25.58
C ALA A 377 -9.26 51.03 24.84
N ASP A 378 -10.56 51.03 25.08
CA ASP A 378 -11.56 52.04 24.64
C ASP A 378 -11.34 52.63 23.23
N GLY A 379 -11.23 51.75 22.22
CA GLY A 379 -11.04 52.15 20.82
C GLY A 379 -9.61 52.56 20.47
N SER A 380 -8.64 52.31 21.37
CA SER A 380 -7.22 52.49 21.11
C SER A 380 -6.44 51.18 21.11
N VAL A 381 -5.40 51.10 20.30
CA VAL A 381 -4.48 49.97 20.24
C VAL A 381 -3.07 50.48 20.42
N THR A 382 -2.39 50.07 21.48
CA THR A 382 -1.00 50.39 21.73
C THR A 382 -0.12 49.17 21.46
N LEU A 383 0.71 49.26 20.41
CA LEU A 383 1.71 48.25 20.07
C LEU A 383 3.04 48.61 20.73
N THR A 384 3.60 47.70 21.51
CA THR A 384 4.96 47.79 22.00
C THR A 384 5.80 46.78 21.27
N PHE A 385 6.89 47.21 20.67
CA PHE A 385 7.75 46.39 19.83
C PHE A 385 9.24 46.51 20.16
N ASP A 386 9.96 45.40 20.00
CA ASP A 386 11.40 45.31 19.85
C ASP A 386 11.68 44.40 18.64
N ASN A 387 12.24 44.97 17.55
CA ASN A 387 12.45 44.22 16.35
C ASN A 387 13.70 43.33 16.35
N ASN A 388 14.58 43.47 17.38
CA ASN A 388 15.84 42.73 17.49
C ASN A 388 16.66 42.67 16.20
N GLY A 389 16.55 43.71 15.34
CA GLY A 389 17.18 43.77 14.03
C GLY A 389 16.48 42.96 12.93
N ALA A 390 15.28 42.48 13.15
CA ALA A 390 14.41 41.88 12.13
C ALA A 390 13.73 42.99 11.30
N ASP A 391 13.55 42.73 10.02
CA ASP A 391 12.86 43.66 9.10
C ASP A 391 11.33 43.76 9.38
N LYS A 392 10.79 42.83 10.16
CA LYS A 392 9.33 42.68 10.41
C LYS A 392 9.08 42.28 11.84
N ALA A 393 8.19 43.01 12.50
CA ALA A 393 7.70 42.71 13.84
C ALA A 393 6.14 42.77 13.83
N PHE A 394 5.45 41.63 13.82
CA PHE A 394 4.00 41.55 13.69
C PHE A 394 3.37 40.77 14.82
N LEU A 395 2.19 41.18 15.25
CA LEU A 395 1.23 40.35 15.94
C LEU A 395 0.38 39.63 14.93
N ALA A 396 0.06 38.36 15.17
CA ALA A 396 -0.86 37.58 14.37
C ALA A 396 -2.26 37.60 15.00
N HIS A 397 -3.29 37.70 14.18
CA HIS A 397 -4.66 37.54 14.61
C HIS A 397 -4.93 36.06 14.98
N ALA A 398 -5.73 35.81 15.99
CA ALA A 398 -6.00 34.45 16.50
C ALA A 398 -6.72 33.52 15.50
N SER A 399 -7.35 34.09 14.45
CA SER A 399 -7.91 33.31 13.34
C SER A 399 -6.84 32.62 12.48
N VAL A 400 -5.57 33.03 12.59
CA VAL A 400 -4.46 32.38 11.89
C VAL A 400 -3.84 31.36 12.86
N PRO A 401 -3.81 30.07 12.56
CA PRO A 401 -3.25 29.07 13.48
C PRO A 401 -1.76 29.28 13.68
N ASP A 402 -1.28 29.10 14.88
CA ASP A 402 0.12 29.19 15.26
C ASP A 402 0.88 27.92 14.88
N VAL A 403 0.34 26.82 15.35
CA VAL A 403 0.76 25.47 15.04
C VAL A 403 -0.40 24.79 14.35
N VAL A 404 -0.19 24.30 13.14
CA VAL A 404 -1.23 23.59 12.39
C VAL A 404 -1.24 22.13 12.79
N ALA A 405 -2.39 21.64 13.23
CA ALA A 405 -2.58 20.24 13.55
C ALA A 405 -2.39 19.35 12.30
N ALA A 406 -1.60 18.30 12.42
CA ALA A 406 -1.25 17.44 11.30
C ALA A 406 -1.28 15.96 11.66
N PHE A 407 -1.76 15.10 10.74
CA PHE A 407 -1.41 13.68 10.72
C PHE A 407 -0.07 13.51 10.04
N THR A 408 0.79 12.64 10.57
CA THR A 408 2.15 12.44 10.09
C THR A 408 2.40 11.00 9.68
N THR A 409 3.20 10.80 8.64
CA THR A 409 3.75 9.48 8.32
C THR A 409 4.95 9.17 9.23
N PRO A 410 5.36 7.89 9.39
CA PRO A 410 6.52 7.53 10.21
C PRO A 410 7.83 8.21 9.78
N VAL A 411 7.95 8.55 8.49
CA VAL A 411 9.15 9.18 7.90
C VAL A 411 9.16 10.68 8.09
N SER A 412 7.99 11.31 8.31
CA SER A 412 7.87 12.78 8.39
C SER A 412 8.20 13.38 9.74
N THR A 413 8.40 12.57 10.79
CA THR A 413 8.76 13.07 12.12
C THR A 413 10.27 12.94 12.34
N PRO A 414 11.03 14.05 12.41
CA PRO A 414 12.51 14.03 12.53
C PRO A 414 13.00 13.40 13.84
N SER A 415 12.22 13.46 14.90
CA SER A 415 12.49 12.75 16.16
C SER A 415 11.19 12.48 16.92
N ALA A 416 11.14 11.38 17.65
CA ALA A 416 9.98 11.01 18.47
C ALA A 416 9.67 12.00 19.62
N SER A 417 10.56 12.96 19.87
CA SER A 417 10.47 13.93 20.96
C SER A 417 10.07 15.34 20.51
N ALA A 418 10.04 15.65 19.21
CA ALA A 418 9.65 16.99 18.75
C ALA A 418 8.14 17.14 18.74
N ALA A 419 7.59 18.00 19.60
CA ALA A 419 6.17 18.33 19.63
C ALA A 419 5.73 19.06 18.34
N THR A 420 6.65 19.78 17.69
CA THR A 420 6.42 20.54 16.46
C THR A 420 7.55 20.30 15.45
N PHE A 421 7.24 20.41 14.16
CA PHE A 421 8.17 20.18 13.06
C PHE A 421 7.81 21.06 11.85
N GLY A 422 8.73 21.16 10.87
CA GLY A 422 8.54 21.97 9.68
C GLY A 422 7.73 21.25 8.60
N GLY A 423 6.68 21.92 8.12
CA GLY A 423 5.97 21.59 6.89
C GLY A 423 6.19 22.64 5.81
N SER A 424 5.69 22.39 4.61
CA SER A 424 5.75 23.32 3.49
C SER A 424 4.42 24.07 3.33
N TYR A 425 4.53 25.36 3.01
CA TYR A 425 3.38 26.19 2.71
C TYR A 425 3.26 26.47 1.19
N VAL A 426 2.16 27.09 0.76
CA VAL A 426 1.83 27.34 -0.66
C VAL A 426 2.93 28.11 -1.38
N ASP A 427 3.54 29.11 -0.73
CA ASP A 427 4.62 29.96 -1.26
C ASP A 427 6.03 29.39 -1.00
N GLY A 428 6.12 28.14 -0.52
CA GLY A 428 7.39 27.51 -0.15
C GLY A 428 7.96 27.94 1.20
N SER A 429 7.28 28.83 1.94
CA SER A 429 7.69 29.18 3.30
C SER A 429 7.46 28.01 4.27
N ALA A 430 8.16 28.04 5.41
CA ALA A 430 8.00 27.02 6.43
C ALA A 430 6.66 27.18 7.18
N LEU A 431 5.96 26.06 7.37
CA LEU A 431 4.75 25.95 8.17
C LEU A 431 5.07 25.16 9.45
N LEU A 432 4.67 25.67 10.61
CA LEU A 432 4.85 24.96 11.87
C LEU A 432 3.72 23.96 12.07
N LEU A 433 4.05 22.67 12.10
CA LEU A 433 3.11 21.57 12.24
C LEU A 433 3.21 20.92 13.63
N GLY A 434 2.05 20.54 14.19
CA GLY A 434 1.94 19.76 15.42
C GLY A 434 1.34 18.38 15.12
N SER A 435 2.00 17.29 15.47
CA SER A 435 1.50 15.95 15.23
C SER A 435 0.34 15.63 16.18
N VAL A 436 -0.86 15.40 15.64
CA VAL A 436 -2.07 15.00 16.40
C VAL A 436 -2.46 13.54 16.15
N GLY A 437 -1.81 12.88 15.20
CA GLY A 437 -2.02 11.47 14.88
C GLY A 437 -1.00 10.98 13.86
N ARG A 438 -0.90 9.64 13.72
CA ARG A 438 0.00 9.00 12.75
C ARG A 438 -0.81 8.16 11.79
N VAL A 439 -0.41 8.18 10.51
CA VAL A 439 -0.96 7.35 9.44
C VAL A 439 0.19 6.60 8.77
N ALA A 440 -0.06 5.38 8.31
CA ALA A 440 0.99 4.58 7.67
C ALA A 440 1.48 5.21 6.36
N PHE A 441 0.59 5.83 5.60
CA PHE A 441 0.84 6.57 4.36
C PHE A 441 -0.23 7.64 4.17
N VAL A 442 0.00 8.55 3.24
CA VAL A 442 -0.98 9.56 2.81
C VAL A 442 -1.38 9.26 1.38
N PRO A 443 -2.68 9.07 1.07
CA PRO A 443 -3.16 8.83 -0.29
C PRO A 443 -2.71 9.93 -1.26
N GLY A 444 -2.03 9.52 -2.35
CA GLY A 444 -1.47 10.44 -3.35
C GLY A 444 -0.22 11.20 -2.90
N GLY A 445 0.25 10.99 -1.66
CA GLY A 445 1.41 11.67 -1.10
C GLY A 445 2.70 10.86 -1.14
N PRO A 446 3.87 11.53 -0.96
CA PRO A 446 5.15 10.86 -0.80
C PRO A 446 5.29 10.21 0.58
N ALA A 447 6.40 9.46 0.79
CA ALA A 447 6.67 8.78 2.06
C ALA A 447 6.75 9.74 3.27
N ALA A 448 7.36 10.91 3.07
CA ALA A 448 7.42 11.97 4.06
C ALA A 448 6.34 13.00 3.77
N ALA A 449 5.14 12.77 4.27
CA ALA A 449 4.00 13.65 4.08
C ALA A 449 3.24 13.90 5.39
N SER A 450 2.56 15.04 5.44
CA SER A 450 1.71 15.43 6.56
C SER A 450 0.37 15.95 6.04
N ILE A 451 -0.73 15.48 6.62
CA ILE A 451 -2.08 15.94 6.27
C ILE A 451 -2.48 17.05 7.22
N VAL A 452 -2.98 18.14 6.68
CA VAL A 452 -3.52 19.28 7.43
C VAL A 452 -4.90 19.67 6.93
N ASN A 453 -5.67 20.35 7.77
CA ASN A 453 -6.92 20.92 7.31
C ASN A 453 -6.66 22.10 6.36
N LEU A 454 -7.29 22.06 5.18
CA LEU A 454 -7.17 23.05 4.13
C LEU A 454 -7.58 24.47 4.58
N ASP A 455 -8.56 24.58 5.46
CA ASP A 455 -9.01 25.87 5.97
C ASP A 455 -7.91 26.58 6.78
N ASN A 456 -7.00 25.84 7.42
CA ASN A 456 -5.83 26.41 8.09
C ASN A 456 -4.85 27.05 7.08
N LEU A 457 -4.68 26.43 5.91
CA LEU A 457 -3.85 26.97 4.84
C LEU A 457 -4.52 28.23 4.25
N LEU A 458 -5.80 28.16 3.96
CA LEU A 458 -6.55 29.31 3.47
C LEU A 458 -6.52 30.49 4.46
N ALA A 459 -6.54 30.21 5.78
CA ALA A 459 -6.52 31.24 6.79
C ALA A 459 -5.19 32.03 6.82
N GLN A 460 -4.07 31.40 6.51
CA GLN A 460 -2.76 32.05 6.55
C GLN A 460 -2.52 33.01 5.38
N GLY A 461 -3.09 32.72 4.19
CA GLY A 461 -2.81 33.44 2.95
C GLY A 461 -1.37 33.22 2.45
N TRP A 462 -1.09 33.38 1.19
CA TRP A 462 0.22 33.09 0.57
C TRP A 462 0.80 34.29 -0.18
N ARG A 463 2.13 34.26 -0.38
CA ARG A 463 2.88 35.30 -1.12
C ARG A 463 3.37 34.73 -2.44
N GLY A 464 2.90 35.32 -3.54
CA GLY A 464 3.35 34.94 -4.87
C GLY A 464 2.83 33.57 -5.33
N ARG A 465 3.26 33.14 -6.52
CA ARG A 465 2.94 31.82 -7.07
C ARG A 465 3.89 30.79 -6.46
N GLY A 466 3.36 29.90 -5.65
CA GLY A 466 4.10 28.80 -5.07
C GLY A 466 4.25 27.60 -6.03
N SER A 467 4.90 26.55 -5.54
CA SER A 467 5.05 25.24 -6.20
C SER A 467 3.95 24.24 -5.77
N ALA A 468 2.78 24.75 -5.39
CA ALA A 468 1.66 23.90 -4.99
C ALA A 468 1.09 23.16 -6.19
N GLU A 469 0.92 21.85 -6.08
CA GLU A 469 0.11 21.04 -7.00
C GLU A 469 -1.31 20.98 -6.45
N LEU A 470 -2.27 21.54 -7.19
CA LEU A 470 -3.68 21.52 -6.81
C LEU A 470 -4.40 20.43 -7.58
N ALA A 471 -5.23 19.68 -6.88
CA ALA A 471 -5.96 18.55 -7.45
C ALA A 471 -7.40 18.47 -6.92
N ALA A 472 -8.26 17.85 -7.70
CA ALA A 472 -9.58 17.39 -7.28
C ALA A 472 -9.59 15.86 -7.22
N TYR A 473 -9.88 15.29 -6.05
CA TYR A 473 -10.01 13.85 -5.83
C TYR A 473 -11.46 13.45 -5.94
N LEU A 474 -11.75 12.43 -6.75
CA LEU A 474 -13.09 11.90 -7.00
C LEU A 474 -13.20 10.46 -6.52
N ASP A 475 -14.35 10.11 -5.94
CA ASP A 475 -14.69 8.75 -5.51
C ASP A 475 -15.04 7.81 -6.68
N SER A 476 -15.23 8.34 -7.88
CA SER A 476 -15.70 7.62 -9.06
C SER A 476 -14.71 7.71 -10.23
N ALA A 477 -14.71 6.67 -11.05
CA ALA A 477 -14.07 6.65 -12.36
C ALA A 477 -15.10 6.76 -13.51
N ASP A 478 -16.35 7.08 -13.20
CA ASP A 478 -17.41 7.27 -14.19
C ASP A 478 -17.13 8.49 -15.06
N PRO A 479 -17.06 8.35 -16.40
CA PRO A 479 -16.82 9.45 -17.33
C PRO A 479 -17.82 10.61 -17.20
N ASP A 480 -19.07 10.33 -16.87
CA ASP A 480 -20.11 11.36 -16.76
C ASP A 480 -19.90 12.23 -15.50
N VAL A 481 -19.50 11.60 -14.38
CA VAL A 481 -19.14 12.33 -13.16
C VAL A 481 -17.89 13.19 -13.39
N ILE A 482 -16.87 12.63 -14.03
CA ILE A 482 -15.63 13.34 -14.36
C ILE A 482 -15.92 14.53 -15.28
N ALA A 483 -16.75 14.34 -16.32
CA ALA A 483 -17.12 15.41 -17.25
C ALA A 483 -17.89 16.53 -16.55
N THR A 484 -18.81 16.20 -15.64
CA THR A 484 -19.57 17.18 -14.85
C THR A 484 -18.65 18.03 -14.00
N VAL A 485 -17.73 17.42 -13.24
CA VAL A 485 -16.75 18.12 -12.40
C VAL A 485 -15.81 18.96 -13.26
N THR A 486 -15.30 18.40 -14.36
CA THR A 486 -14.40 19.11 -15.29
C THR A 486 -15.09 20.36 -15.87
N THR A 487 -16.35 20.24 -16.30
CA THR A 487 -17.12 21.36 -16.82
C THR A 487 -17.33 22.46 -15.76
N ALA A 488 -17.59 22.07 -14.51
CA ALA A 488 -17.74 23.02 -13.42
C ALA A 488 -16.41 23.74 -13.08
N LEU A 489 -15.28 23.05 -13.15
CA LEU A 489 -13.95 23.64 -12.98
C LEU A 489 -13.64 24.63 -14.11
N GLN A 490 -13.89 24.26 -15.36
CA GLN A 490 -13.68 25.11 -16.54
C GLN A 490 -14.57 26.36 -16.52
N ALA A 491 -15.80 26.24 -16.04
CA ALA A 491 -16.69 27.39 -15.85
C ALA A 491 -16.12 28.43 -14.87
N ASN A 492 -15.22 28.02 -13.98
CA ASN A 492 -14.47 28.88 -13.06
C ASN A 492 -13.05 29.23 -13.58
N GLY A 493 -12.74 28.95 -14.85
CA GLY A 493 -11.45 29.25 -15.48
C GLY A 493 -10.30 28.34 -15.02
N ILE A 494 -10.60 27.15 -14.52
CA ILE A 494 -9.63 26.17 -14.05
C ILE A 494 -9.57 25.00 -15.03
N ASP A 495 -8.41 24.82 -15.67
CA ASP A 495 -8.21 23.73 -16.62
C ASP A 495 -7.66 22.48 -15.93
N VAL A 496 -8.04 21.31 -16.47
CA VAL A 496 -7.51 20.00 -16.03
C VAL A 496 -6.30 19.65 -16.91
N VAL A 497 -5.13 19.57 -16.28
CA VAL A 497 -3.86 19.26 -16.98
C VAL A 497 -3.67 17.76 -17.15
N ALA A 498 -4.05 16.98 -16.13
CA ALA A 498 -3.89 15.54 -16.16
C ALA A 498 -5.01 14.85 -15.38
N THR A 499 -5.37 13.66 -15.86
CA THR A 499 -6.31 12.76 -15.18
C THR A 499 -5.61 11.44 -14.88
N ARG A 500 -5.64 11.01 -13.63
CA ARG A 500 -5.07 9.73 -13.18
C ARG A 500 -6.17 8.87 -12.58
N HIS A 501 -6.19 7.58 -12.95
CA HIS A 501 -7.15 6.61 -12.41
C HIS A 501 -6.41 5.49 -11.67
N ALA A 502 -6.84 5.17 -10.47
CA ALA A 502 -6.26 4.08 -9.69
C ALA A 502 -6.39 2.73 -10.42
N ALA A 503 -7.53 2.46 -11.06
CA ALA A 503 -7.75 1.22 -11.81
C ALA A 503 -6.81 1.06 -13.01
N VAL A 504 -6.49 2.16 -13.72
CA VAL A 504 -5.54 2.14 -14.85
C VAL A 504 -4.14 1.83 -14.36
N LEU A 505 -3.71 2.44 -13.25
CA LEU A 505 -2.41 2.17 -12.66
C LEU A 505 -2.31 0.74 -12.12
N ALA A 506 -3.37 0.22 -11.49
CA ALA A 506 -3.45 -1.17 -11.02
C ALA A 506 -3.30 -2.17 -12.19
N THR A 507 -3.98 -1.91 -13.32
CA THR A 507 -3.81 -2.71 -14.55
C THR A 507 -2.40 -2.62 -15.10
N ALA A 508 -1.79 -1.45 -15.11
CA ALA A 508 -0.40 -1.28 -15.54
C ALA A 508 0.58 -2.10 -14.68
N TYR A 509 0.37 -2.13 -13.36
CA TYR A 509 1.14 -3.03 -12.47
C TYR A 509 0.90 -4.51 -12.79
N GLY A 510 -0.34 -4.89 -13.10
CA GLY A 510 -0.71 -6.24 -13.53
C GLY A 510 -0.16 -6.67 -14.89
N GLU A 511 0.38 -5.75 -15.69
CA GLU A 511 1.02 -6.01 -17.00
C GLU A 511 2.56 -5.97 -16.92
N THR A 512 3.14 -5.76 -15.75
CA THR A 512 4.60 -5.78 -15.57
C THR A 512 5.19 -7.18 -15.79
N ALA A 513 6.50 -7.26 -16.03
CA ALA A 513 7.20 -8.53 -16.17
C ALA A 513 7.06 -9.41 -14.91
N ALA A 514 7.04 -8.80 -13.72
CA ALA A 514 6.82 -9.50 -12.45
C ALA A 514 5.42 -10.12 -12.39
N ALA A 515 4.39 -9.38 -12.79
CA ALA A 515 3.01 -9.87 -12.84
C ALA A 515 2.85 -11.02 -13.84
N TRP A 516 3.45 -10.91 -15.02
CA TRP A 516 3.46 -11.99 -16.02
C TRP A 516 4.19 -13.23 -15.51
N SER A 517 5.26 -13.08 -14.73
CA SER A 517 5.95 -14.24 -14.13
C SER A 517 5.05 -15.01 -13.18
N LEU A 518 4.19 -14.32 -12.40
CA LEU A 518 3.20 -14.96 -11.53
C LEU A 518 2.08 -15.65 -12.31
N LYS A 519 1.56 -15.01 -13.37
CA LYS A 519 0.57 -15.61 -14.27
C LYS A 519 1.12 -16.89 -14.92
N LEU A 520 2.38 -16.86 -15.38
CA LEU A 520 3.07 -18.03 -15.92
C LEU A 520 3.32 -19.11 -14.86
N ALA A 521 3.71 -18.73 -13.66
CA ALA A 521 3.91 -19.67 -12.55
C ALA A 521 2.61 -20.42 -12.22
N LEU A 522 1.46 -19.73 -12.22
CA LEU A 522 0.16 -20.40 -12.06
C LEU A 522 -0.14 -21.38 -13.20
N ALA A 523 0.13 -20.99 -14.45
CA ALA A 523 -0.03 -21.89 -15.60
C ALA A 523 0.84 -23.14 -15.47
N VAL A 524 2.09 -22.99 -15.00
CA VAL A 524 3.00 -24.11 -14.68
C VAL A 524 2.43 -24.96 -13.54
N GLY A 525 1.85 -24.35 -12.51
CA GLY A 525 1.18 -25.07 -11.43
C GLY A 525 0.02 -25.94 -11.94
N ILE A 526 -0.84 -25.39 -12.80
CA ILE A 526 -1.93 -26.11 -13.43
C ILE A 526 -1.39 -27.26 -14.30
N LEU A 527 -0.35 -26.99 -15.10
CA LEU A 527 0.32 -28.00 -15.91
C LEU A 527 0.90 -29.13 -15.04
N ALA A 528 1.48 -28.81 -13.89
CA ALA A 528 1.99 -29.81 -12.95
C ALA A 528 0.86 -30.75 -12.44
N VAL A 529 -0.32 -30.20 -12.14
CA VAL A 529 -1.50 -31.01 -11.76
C VAL A 529 -1.96 -31.90 -12.92
N LEU A 530 -1.97 -31.38 -14.15
CA LEU A 530 -2.29 -32.16 -15.34
C LEU A 530 -1.28 -33.29 -15.56
N VAL A 531 0.02 -33.03 -15.43
CA VAL A 531 1.08 -34.03 -15.53
C VAL A 531 0.95 -35.10 -14.43
N ALA A 532 0.60 -34.70 -13.20
CA ALA A 532 0.32 -35.64 -12.12
C ALA A 532 -0.89 -36.54 -12.46
N GLY A 533 -1.95 -35.96 -13.04
CA GLY A 533 -3.13 -36.69 -13.53
C GLY A 533 -2.77 -37.70 -14.63
N VAL A 534 -1.99 -37.29 -15.63
CA VAL A 534 -1.46 -38.18 -16.67
C VAL A 534 -0.59 -39.30 -16.05
N GLY A 535 0.24 -38.95 -15.05
CA GLY A 535 1.02 -39.93 -14.29
C GLY A 535 0.13 -41.00 -13.64
N ILE A 536 -0.99 -40.61 -13.03
CA ILE A 536 -1.98 -41.56 -12.46
C ILE A 536 -2.54 -42.49 -13.57
N VAL A 537 -2.88 -41.93 -14.72
CA VAL A 537 -3.39 -42.71 -15.87
C VAL A 537 -2.37 -43.71 -16.39
N VAL A 538 -1.13 -43.27 -16.59
CA VAL A 538 -0.02 -44.11 -17.06
C VAL A 538 0.28 -45.25 -16.08
N LEU A 539 0.36 -44.92 -14.77
CA LEU A 539 0.57 -45.95 -13.73
C LEU A 539 -0.58 -46.95 -13.65
N ALA A 540 -1.82 -46.49 -13.84
CA ALA A 540 -2.96 -47.38 -13.89
C ALA A 540 -2.97 -48.28 -15.15
N SER A 541 -2.56 -47.73 -16.31
CA SER A 541 -2.51 -48.47 -17.58
C SER A 541 -1.40 -49.52 -17.60
N THR A 542 -0.20 -49.18 -17.11
CA THR A 542 0.96 -50.12 -17.03
C THR A 542 0.68 -51.27 -16.06
N ALA A 543 -0.04 -51.01 -14.96
CA ALA A 543 -0.43 -52.03 -13.99
C ALA A 543 -1.70 -52.82 -14.41
N ARG A 544 -2.35 -52.43 -15.52
CA ARG A 544 -3.69 -52.95 -15.92
C ARG A 544 -3.68 -54.46 -16.06
N ARG A 545 -2.70 -55.06 -16.79
CA ARG A 545 -2.63 -56.51 -17.02
C ARG A 545 -2.47 -57.30 -15.74
N ALA A 546 -1.61 -56.85 -14.83
CA ALA A 546 -1.42 -57.51 -13.54
C ALA A 546 -2.67 -57.38 -12.65
N ARG A 547 -3.29 -56.21 -12.60
CA ARG A 547 -4.50 -55.94 -11.80
C ARG A 547 -5.71 -56.72 -12.34
N SER A 548 -5.88 -56.80 -13.65
CA SER A 548 -7.02 -57.56 -14.23
C SER A 548 -6.95 -59.04 -13.90
N ARG A 549 -5.75 -59.64 -13.86
CA ARG A 549 -5.57 -61.03 -13.40
C ARG A 549 -5.90 -61.21 -11.93
N ASP A 550 -5.42 -60.34 -11.04
CA ASP A 550 -5.71 -60.38 -9.61
C ASP A 550 -7.24 -60.24 -9.36
N TYR A 551 -7.91 -59.33 -10.08
CA TYR A 551 -9.34 -59.10 -9.96
C TYR A 551 -10.18 -60.22 -10.57
N ALA A 552 -9.70 -60.85 -11.65
CA ALA A 552 -10.34 -62.01 -12.22
C ALA A 552 -10.26 -63.22 -11.25
N ALA A 553 -9.13 -63.44 -10.57
CA ALA A 553 -9.01 -64.44 -9.53
C ALA A 553 -9.93 -64.20 -8.34
N LEU A 554 -10.11 -62.94 -7.90
CA LEU A 554 -11.06 -62.57 -6.84
C LEU A 554 -12.53 -62.76 -7.28
N ARG A 555 -12.83 -62.63 -8.56
CA ARG A 555 -14.15 -62.94 -9.14
C ARG A 555 -14.47 -64.42 -9.07
N LEU A 556 -13.48 -65.29 -9.31
CA LEU A 556 -13.64 -66.73 -9.18
C LEU A 556 -13.96 -67.18 -7.73
N VAL A 557 -13.50 -66.44 -6.74
CA VAL A 557 -13.79 -66.67 -5.31
C VAL A 557 -15.13 -66.05 -4.87
N GLY A 558 -15.93 -65.49 -5.83
CA GLY A 558 -17.27 -64.99 -5.57
C GLY A 558 -17.38 -63.49 -5.23
N GLN A 559 -16.34 -62.72 -5.42
CA GLN A 559 -16.39 -61.26 -5.24
C GLN A 559 -17.22 -60.60 -6.35
N GLY A 560 -18.26 -59.85 -5.97
CA GLY A 560 -19.11 -59.13 -6.90
C GLY A 560 -18.43 -57.92 -7.53
N SER A 561 -18.91 -57.45 -8.68
CA SER A 561 -18.35 -56.33 -9.43
C SER A 561 -18.28 -55.02 -8.63
N ARG A 562 -19.22 -54.75 -7.72
CA ARG A 562 -19.22 -53.60 -6.82
C ARG A 562 -18.09 -53.68 -5.80
N GLY A 563 -17.80 -54.86 -5.26
CA GLY A 563 -16.71 -55.09 -4.33
C GLY A 563 -15.34 -54.86 -4.98
N LEU A 564 -15.18 -55.32 -6.24
CA LEU A 564 -13.95 -55.10 -7.02
C LEU A 564 -13.73 -53.64 -7.38
N ALA A 565 -14.80 -52.92 -7.73
CA ALA A 565 -14.70 -51.47 -7.98
C ALA A 565 -14.30 -50.70 -6.70
N LEU A 566 -14.90 -51.04 -5.56
CA LEU A 566 -14.55 -50.48 -4.27
C LEU A 566 -13.09 -50.78 -3.89
N LEU A 567 -12.64 -52.02 -4.11
CA LEU A 567 -11.26 -52.44 -3.87
C LEU A 567 -10.28 -51.60 -4.73
N ALA A 568 -10.57 -51.43 -6.03
CA ALA A 568 -9.76 -50.65 -6.95
C ALA A 568 -9.70 -49.17 -6.54
N GLN A 569 -10.79 -48.60 -6.06
CA GLN A 569 -10.85 -47.22 -5.56
C GLN A 569 -10.07 -47.06 -4.26
N LEU A 570 -10.23 -47.94 -3.28
CA LEU A 570 -9.52 -47.92 -2.01
C LEU A 570 -8.00 -48.17 -2.14
N GLU A 571 -7.55 -48.74 -3.26
CA GLU A 571 -6.12 -48.85 -3.55
C GLU A 571 -5.46 -47.50 -3.97
N THR A 572 -6.20 -46.63 -4.64
CA THR A 572 -5.63 -45.39 -5.24
C THR A 572 -6.12 -44.12 -4.55
N ALA A 573 -7.37 -44.02 -4.18
CA ALA A 573 -7.96 -42.80 -3.62
C ALA A 573 -7.28 -42.31 -2.32
N PRO A 574 -7.00 -43.16 -1.32
CA PRO A 574 -6.34 -42.67 -0.10
C PRO A 574 -4.95 -42.08 -0.37
N VAL A 575 -4.21 -42.69 -1.31
CA VAL A 575 -2.87 -42.21 -1.69
C VAL A 575 -2.96 -40.83 -2.35
N VAL A 576 -3.86 -40.66 -3.31
CA VAL A 576 -4.05 -39.38 -4.01
C VAL A 576 -4.56 -38.30 -3.05
N VAL A 577 -5.60 -38.63 -2.25
CA VAL A 577 -6.21 -37.64 -1.33
C VAL A 577 -5.21 -37.17 -0.28
N ILE A 578 -4.50 -38.10 0.38
CA ILE A 578 -3.53 -37.73 1.43
C ILE A 578 -2.37 -36.93 0.83
N SER A 579 -1.86 -37.33 -0.33
CA SER A 579 -0.79 -36.61 -1.01
C SER A 579 -1.21 -35.21 -1.44
N ALA A 580 -2.43 -35.07 -1.93
CA ALA A 580 -3.00 -33.78 -2.33
C ALA A 580 -3.20 -32.86 -1.12
N LEU A 581 -3.76 -33.37 -0.02
CA LEU A 581 -3.92 -32.61 1.23
C LEU A 581 -2.57 -32.15 1.79
N LEU A 582 -1.56 -33.01 1.79
CA LEU A 582 -0.21 -32.64 2.22
C LEU A 582 0.39 -31.57 1.31
N GLY A 583 0.24 -31.69 -0.01
CA GLY A 583 0.72 -30.70 -0.95
C GLY A 583 0.05 -29.34 -0.77
N ALA A 584 -1.27 -29.34 -0.59
CA ALA A 584 -2.04 -28.12 -0.34
C ALA A 584 -1.65 -27.47 1.00
N ALA A 585 -1.47 -28.26 2.06
CA ALA A 585 -1.06 -27.77 3.38
C ALA A 585 0.35 -27.15 3.35
N VAL A 586 1.31 -27.81 2.69
CA VAL A 586 2.66 -27.27 2.50
C VAL A 586 2.62 -25.99 1.67
N GLY A 587 1.82 -25.97 0.59
CA GLY A 587 1.66 -24.80 -0.25
C GLY A 587 1.07 -23.61 0.51
N TRP A 588 -0.01 -23.84 1.25
CA TRP A 588 -0.63 -22.83 2.11
C TRP A 588 0.36 -22.23 3.11
N TRP A 589 1.08 -23.08 3.80
CA TRP A 589 2.01 -22.66 4.84
C TRP A 589 3.23 -21.91 4.28
N ALA A 590 3.73 -22.30 3.10
CA ALA A 590 4.89 -21.69 2.46
C ALA A 590 4.58 -20.41 1.65
N ALA A 591 3.33 -20.15 1.32
CA ALA A 591 2.92 -19.03 0.46
C ALA A 591 3.37 -17.64 0.98
N PRO A 592 3.20 -17.26 2.26
CA PRO A 592 3.61 -15.95 2.75
C PRO A 592 5.10 -15.66 2.57
N SER A 593 5.93 -16.67 2.81
CA SER A 593 7.37 -16.55 2.63
C SER A 593 7.80 -16.50 1.17
N ALA A 594 7.06 -17.14 0.28
CA ALA A 594 7.31 -17.05 -1.16
C ALA A 594 6.99 -15.64 -1.69
N VAL A 595 5.87 -15.05 -1.27
CA VAL A 595 5.44 -13.70 -1.70
C VAL A 595 6.42 -12.61 -1.24
N SER A 596 6.89 -12.68 0.01
CA SER A 596 7.83 -11.68 0.54
C SER A 596 9.15 -11.60 -0.22
N MET A 597 9.51 -12.64 -0.96
CA MET A 597 10.75 -12.73 -1.76
C MET A 597 10.54 -12.40 -3.23
N MET A 598 9.30 -12.17 -3.67
CA MET A 598 9.01 -11.84 -5.06
C MET A 598 9.09 -10.33 -5.30
N PRO A 599 9.79 -9.88 -6.35
CA PRO A 599 9.77 -8.46 -6.74
C PRO A 599 8.42 -8.15 -7.41
N LEU A 600 7.37 -7.90 -6.61
CA LEU A 600 6.03 -7.59 -7.13
C LEU A 600 5.99 -6.29 -7.93
N PHE A 601 6.95 -5.39 -7.71
CA PHE A 601 7.03 -4.07 -8.34
C PHE A 601 8.43 -3.82 -8.92
N PRO A 602 8.53 -3.02 -10.00
CA PRO A 602 9.81 -2.63 -10.59
C PRO A 602 10.68 -1.82 -9.62
N THR A 603 10.03 -0.98 -8.81
CA THR A 603 10.67 -0.16 -7.76
C THR A 603 10.05 -0.49 -6.41
N PRO A 604 10.86 -0.64 -5.36
CA PRO A 604 10.32 -0.78 -4.00
C PRO A 604 9.41 0.40 -3.66
N SER A 605 8.29 0.13 -3.00
CA SER A 605 7.45 1.20 -2.47
C SER A 605 8.11 1.77 -1.22
N ALA A 606 8.37 3.06 -1.21
CA ALA A 606 8.80 3.76 -0.01
C ALA A 606 7.61 4.14 0.90
N THR A 607 6.41 4.16 0.34
CA THR A 607 5.21 4.73 0.98
C THR A 607 4.22 3.68 1.45
N PHE A 608 4.03 2.61 0.69
CA PHE A 608 3.00 1.61 0.97
C PHE A 608 3.63 0.26 1.33
N PRO A 609 3.39 -0.28 2.54
CA PRO A 609 3.94 -1.57 2.95
C PRO A 609 3.32 -2.71 2.14
N LEU A 610 4.13 -3.72 1.81
CA LEU A 610 3.67 -4.91 1.11
C LEU A 610 2.79 -5.75 2.03
N ASP A 611 1.56 -6.06 1.60
CA ASP A 611 0.71 -7.03 2.29
C ASP A 611 1.09 -8.45 1.86
N VAL A 612 1.60 -9.23 2.80
CA VAL A 612 2.02 -10.62 2.60
C VAL A 612 1.03 -11.65 3.17
N HIS A 613 -0.13 -11.20 3.66
CA HIS A 613 -1.13 -12.12 4.21
C HIS A 613 -1.67 -13.03 3.11
N PRO A 614 -1.78 -14.35 3.37
CA PRO A 614 -2.26 -15.31 2.37
C PRO A 614 -3.64 -14.99 1.85
N ALA A 615 -3.84 -15.13 0.56
CA ALA A 615 -5.15 -15.05 -0.09
C ALA A 615 -5.90 -16.39 0.09
N SER A 616 -6.43 -16.62 1.29
CA SER A 616 -7.01 -17.90 1.69
C SER A 616 -8.04 -18.48 0.71
N ALA A 617 -8.86 -17.64 0.11
CA ALA A 617 -9.86 -18.07 -0.88
C ALA A 617 -9.20 -18.65 -2.14
N ALA A 618 -8.19 -17.99 -2.69
CA ALA A 618 -7.50 -18.45 -3.89
C ALA A 618 -6.74 -19.77 -3.65
N ALA A 619 -6.05 -19.87 -2.52
CA ALA A 619 -5.35 -21.09 -2.12
C ALA A 619 -6.31 -22.27 -1.89
N LEU A 620 -7.48 -22.04 -1.25
CA LEU A 620 -8.52 -23.05 -1.06
C LEU A 620 -9.13 -23.51 -2.40
N VAL A 621 -9.47 -22.58 -3.28
CA VAL A 621 -10.03 -22.92 -4.60
C VAL A 621 -9.02 -23.74 -5.41
N ALA A 622 -7.74 -23.34 -5.43
CA ALA A 622 -6.69 -24.08 -6.13
C ALA A 622 -6.45 -25.47 -5.51
N GLY A 623 -6.38 -25.56 -4.18
CA GLY A 623 -6.18 -26.82 -3.46
C GLY A 623 -7.35 -27.79 -3.64
N LEU A 624 -8.59 -27.33 -3.44
CA LEU A 624 -9.79 -28.14 -3.61
C LEU A 624 -10.03 -28.53 -5.07
N GLY A 625 -9.81 -27.59 -6.01
CA GLY A 625 -9.92 -27.86 -7.44
C GLY A 625 -8.92 -28.92 -7.92
N GLY A 626 -7.67 -28.81 -7.52
CA GLY A 626 -6.64 -29.80 -7.83
C GLY A 626 -6.88 -31.15 -7.16
N LEU A 627 -7.29 -31.18 -5.88
CA LEU A 627 -7.69 -32.39 -5.18
C LEU A 627 -8.84 -33.10 -5.90
N LEU A 628 -9.90 -32.35 -6.25
CA LEU A 628 -11.07 -32.89 -6.96
C LEU A 628 -10.65 -33.45 -8.31
N ALA A 629 -9.88 -32.70 -9.11
CA ALA A 629 -9.42 -33.14 -10.43
C ALA A 629 -8.62 -34.44 -10.36
N LEU A 630 -7.61 -34.52 -9.47
CA LEU A 630 -6.78 -35.72 -9.32
C LEU A 630 -7.58 -36.92 -8.75
N THR A 631 -8.52 -36.65 -7.84
CA THR A 631 -9.39 -37.71 -7.29
C THR A 631 -10.31 -38.26 -8.37
N LEU A 632 -10.93 -37.42 -9.20
CA LEU A 632 -11.76 -37.86 -10.33
C LEU A 632 -10.96 -38.70 -11.33
N VAL A 633 -9.74 -38.29 -11.68
CA VAL A 633 -8.84 -39.07 -12.54
C VAL A 633 -8.51 -40.42 -11.89
N GLY A 634 -8.20 -40.45 -10.59
CA GLY A 634 -7.92 -41.65 -9.84
C GLY A 634 -9.13 -42.62 -9.80
N VAL A 635 -10.34 -42.11 -9.58
CA VAL A 635 -11.58 -42.89 -9.58
C VAL A 635 -11.90 -43.41 -10.98
N ALA A 636 -11.81 -42.55 -12.01
CA ALA A 636 -12.10 -42.94 -13.39
C ALA A 636 -11.15 -44.05 -13.88
N THR A 637 -9.84 -43.92 -13.61
CA THR A 637 -8.85 -44.92 -13.98
C THR A 637 -9.02 -46.24 -13.22
N SER A 638 -9.34 -46.20 -11.92
CA SER A 638 -9.61 -47.37 -11.11
C SER A 638 -10.87 -48.11 -11.59
N HIS A 639 -11.90 -47.35 -11.93
CA HIS A 639 -13.15 -47.92 -12.48
C HIS A 639 -12.93 -48.57 -13.86
N ALA A 640 -12.16 -47.93 -14.74
CA ALA A 640 -11.78 -48.48 -16.03
C ALA A 640 -11.02 -49.81 -15.89
N VAL A 641 -10.06 -49.90 -14.95
CA VAL A 641 -9.32 -51.13 -14.69
C VAL A 641 -10.25 -52.25 -14.14
N ALA A 642 -11.19 -51.93 -13.25
CA ALA A 642 -12.12 -52.91 -12.68
C ALA A 642 -13.10 -53.44 -13.71
N ARG A 643 -13.57 -52.62 -14.67
CA ARG A 643 -14.48 -53.05 -15.75
C ARG A 643 -13.88 -54.05 -16.73
N HIS A 644 -12.57 -53.99 -16.96
CA HIS A 644 -11.86 -54.84 -17.93
C HIS A 644 -11.31 -56.13 -17.28
N ALA A 645 -11.67 -56.44 -16.03
CA ALA A 645 -11.34 -57.71 -15.39
C ALA A 645 -12.25 -58.82 -15.96
N ASP A 646 -11.94 -59.33 -17.16
CA ASP A 646 -12.71 -60.37 -17.84
C ASP A 646 -12.07 -61.75 -17.66
N LEU A 647 -12.90 -62.78 -17.50
CA LEU A 647 -12.47 -64.18 -17.30
C LEU A 647 -11.73 -64.75 -18.52
N GLN A 648 -11.94 -64.18 -19.72
CA GLN A 648 -11.23 -64.58 -20.94
C GLN A 648 -9.70 -64.39 -20.85
N GLN A 649 -9.22 -63.37 -20.08
CA GLN A 649 -7.79 -63.12 -19.93
C GLN A 649 -7.07 -64.18 -19.05
N LEU A 650 -7.79 -64.93 -18.22
CA LEU A 650 -7.23 -66.08 -17.50
C LEU A 650 -7.08 -67.31 -18.40
N ARG A 651 -7.93 -67.46 -19.43
CA ARG A 651 -7.83 -68.55 -20.41
C ARG A 651 -6.69 -68.39 -21.41
N GLU A 652 -6.32 -67.16 -21.74
CA GLU A 652 -5.23 -66.89 -22.68
C GLU A 652 -3.82 -66.92 -22.03
N ALA A 653 -3.76 -67.07 -20.70
CA ALA A 653 -2.53 -67.06 -19.93
C ALA A 653 -2.14 -68.45 -19.35
N GLY A 654 -2.96 -69.46 -19.51
CA GLY A 654 -2.66 -70.86 -19.26
C GLY A 654 -2.40 -71.61 -20.53
#